data_a25102bf389538539673b0918ffcffb8
#
_entry.id   a25102bf389538539673b0918ffcffb8
#
_cell.length_a   1.000
_cell.length_b   1.000
_cell.length_c   1.000
_cell.angle_alpha   90.00
_cell.angle_beta   90.00
_cell.angle_gamma   90.00
#
_symmetry.space_group_name_H-M   'P 1'
#
loop_
_entity.id
_entity.type
_entity.pdbx_description
1 polymer ?
#
loop_
_entity_poly.entity_id
_entity_poly.type
_entity_poly.pdbx_seq_one_letter_code
_entity_poly.pdbx_strand_id
1 'polypeptide(L)'
;MGSRIAAHFANAGVPAILLDVDPAAVKRGIDSAARSKAFFDPAAQALVQPGTFDDLPTCDWILEAVTENLAVKRELLARIPRKPGAIVSTNTSGIPLSAISEGFPAEFRQHFLGTHFFNPPRYLHLVELIRGADTLPAIADFVKDFAQRRLGKGVVECKDTPNFIGNRIGSFVGSLVQKLTVEDDYTIEEVDLLTGPLIGLPKSASYRLLDIVGIDVWAHVTKNLGESEMTPFLAELVKRNWLGDKTGQGCYKKLPTGEILAIDWKTLEYHPIEKPNFASTEAAKNIENLPERLRFLVAAQDRAGHFIRTLLTETIAYSREKLPEIASAKADIDNAMRWGYNWSLGPFEIEAALAGKPEPPQIAIKKNAGASLKDLGDGVVCVEFHSKMNALGEDALGIIHAALDSDSQAIVIGNHGANFSAGANLLQVLLAAQDEEWDELDRAIDRFQQTNLAIKYSAKPVVAAPFNLALGGGAEIVLHSTRAQASAELYLGLVEVGVGLIPGAGGCKEMLIRNPQTAFEIIGFAKTSTSARDAFNIGYLRPQDAISMNPDLLIEDAKSLALQLTRNYAPPVPIPIATANRERMKLAIYIASQGEFISPYDAVIGEKLAHVLSGAGKLLATEQELLDFEREAFLSLCGRIETQQRIQHMLKTGKALRN
;
A
#
# COMPACT_ATOMS: atom_id res chain seq x y z
N MET A 1 -1.98 -20.50 -2.50
CA MET A 1 -2.20 -19.41 -3.47
C MET A 1 -3.64 -19.31 -3.89
N GLY A 2 -4.29 -20.37 -4.39
CA GLY A 2 -5.65 -20.31 -4.93
C GLY A 2 -6.67 -19.56 -4.07
N SER A 3 -6.74 -19.82 -2.76
CA SER A 3 -7.67 -19.13 -1.86
C SER A 3 -7.43 -17.62 -1.75
N ARG A 4 -6.16 -17.17 -1.85
CA ARG A 4 -5.82 -15.74 -1.82
C ARG A 4 -6.10 -15.06 -3.15
N ILE A 5 -5.95 -15.77 -4.27
CA ILE A 5 -6.36 -15.29 -5.59
C ILE A 5 -7.89 -15.17 -5.63
N ALA A 6 -8.63 -16.19 -5.20
CA ALA A 6 -10.08 -16.14 -5.08
C ALA A 6 -10.56 -14.95 -4.21
N ALA A 7 -9.91 -14.71 -3.07
CA ALA A 7 -10.18 -13.55 -2.23
C ALA A 7 -9.96 -12.23 -2.98
N HIS A 8 -8.92 -12.15 -3.81
CA HIS A 8 -8.64 -10.94 -4.59
C HIS A 8 -9.68 -10.68 -5.68
N PHE A 9 -10.15 -11.74 -6.37
CA PHE A 9 -11.29 -11.64 -7.29
C PHE A 9 -12.55 -11.17 -6.56
N ALA A 10 -12.84 -11.74 -5.39
CA ALA A 10 -13.97 -11.34 -4.55
C ALA A 10 -13.89 -9.88 -4.10
N ASN A 11 -12.71 -9.36 -3.78
CA ASN A 11 -12.49 -7.94 -3.49
C ASN A 11 -12.88 -7.04 -4.67
N ALA A 12 -12.71 -7.51 -5.89
CA ALA A 12 -13.15 -6.84 -7.11
C ALA A 12 -14.65 -7.04 -7.42
N GLY A 13 -15.40 -7.70 -6.51
CA GLY A 13 -16.81 -8.01 -6.69
C GLY A 13 -17.08 -9.12 -7.68
N VAL A 14 -16.11 -10.01 -7.92
CA VAL A 14 -16.21 -11.16 -8.82
C VAL A 14 -16.44 -12.43 -7.99
N PRO A 15 -17.58 -13.14 -8.16
CA PRO A 15 -17.79 -14.42 -7.49
C PRO A 15 -16.72 -15.44 -7.89
N ALA A 16 -16.24 -16.23 -6.94
CA ALA A 16 -15.25 -17.26 -7.15
C ALA A 16 -15.67 -18.60 -6.52
N ILE A 17 -15.54 -19.67 -7.27
CA ILE A 17 -15.71 -21.04 -6.78
C ILE A 17 -14.31 -21.59 -6.51
N LEU A 18 -14.06 -22.02 -5.29
CA LEU A 18 -12.76 -22.55 -4.86
C LEU A 18 -12.82 -24.06 -4.71
N LEU A 19 -11.92 -24.77 -5.39
CA LEU A 19 -11.81 -26.22 -5.38
C LEU A 19 -10.44 -26.65 -4.84
N ASP A 20 -10.43 -27.81 -4.18
CA ASP A 20 -9.22 -28.55 -3.83
C ASP A 20 -9.54 -30.04 -3.86
N VAL A 21 -8.54 -30.91 -3.99
CA VAL A 21 -8.69 -32.37 -3.88
C VAL A 21 -9.19 -32.81 -2.50
N ASP A 22 -8.86 -32.03 -1.46
CA ASP A 22 -9.39 -32.14 -0.11
C ASP A 22 -10.42 -31.05 0.16
N PRO A 23 -11.74 -31.37 0.21
CA PRO A 23 -12.77 -30.37 0.50
C PRO A 23 -12.55 -29.62 1.81
N ALA A 24 -11.91 -30.25 2.81
CA ALA A 24 -11.57 -29.58 4.07
C ALA A 24 -10.47 -28.51 3.86
N ALA A 25 -9.59 -28.68 2.87
CA ALA A 25 -8.57 -27.68 2.53
C ALA A 25 -9.19 -26.41 1.97
N VAL A 26 -10.32 -26.48 1.26
CA VAL A 26 -11.05 -25.29 0.77
C VAL A 26 -11.47 -24.41 1.93
N LYS A 27 -12.14 -24.96 2.93
CA LYS A 27 -12.56 -24.21 4.12
C LYS A 27 -11.36 -23.62 4.88
N ARG A 28 -10.32 -24.45 5.13
CA ARG A 28 -9.07 -23.96 5.76
C ARG A 28 -8.43 -22.82 4.96
N GLY A 29 -8.47 -22.92 3.62
CA GLY A 29 -7.95 -21.89 2.71
C GLY A 29 -8.68 -20.56 2.83
N ILE A 30 -10.03 -20.56 2.84
CA ILE A 30 -10.87 -19.39 3.02
C ILE A 30 -10.62 -18.76 4.41
N ASP A 31 -10.63 -19.57 5.48
CA ASP A 31 -10.38 -19.11 6.84
C ASP A 31 -8.97 -18.52 6.99
N SER A 32 -7.97 -19.12 6.34
CA SER A 32 -6.59 -18.60 6.32
C SER A 32 -6.50 -17.27 5.57
N ALA A 33 -7.18 -17.14 4.44
CA ALA A 33 -7.26 -15.88 3.69
C ALA A 33 -7.89 -14.77 4.55
N ALA A 34 -8.99 -15.08 5.26
CA ALA A 34 -9.64 -14.13 6.17
C ALA A 34 -8.70 -13.69 7.32
N ARG A 35 -8.07 -14.65 8.01
CA ARG A 35 -7.09 -14.32 9.08
C ARG A 35 -5.91 -13.50 8.60
N SER A 36 -5.45 -13.72 7.36
CA SER A 36 -4.35 -12.95 6.75
C SER A 36 -4.80 -11.64 6.10
N LYS A 37 -6.04 -11.20 6.35
CA LYS A 37 -6.62 -9.95 5.81
C LYS A 37 -6.59 -9.89 4.27
N ALA A 38 -6.76 -11.04 3.59
CA ALA A 38 -6.81 -11.07 2.14
C ALA A 38 -8.10 -10.46 1.57
N PHE A 39 -9.19 -10.44 2.34
CA PHE A 39 -10.45 -9.80 1.97
C PHE A 39 -10.50 -8.33 2.40
N PHE A 40 -11.21 -7.50 1.64
CA PHE A 40 -11.45 -6.10 1.97
C PHE A 40 -12.50 -5.95 3.09
N ASP A 41 -13.50 -6.81 3.06
CA ASP A 41 -14.58 -6.85 4.04
C ASP A 41 -15.26 -8.24 4.08
N PRO A 42 -16.18 -8.50 5.03
CA PRO A 42 -16.92 -9.75 5.10
C PRO A 42 -17.82 -10.02 3.88
N ALA A 43 -18.33 -8.98 3.20
CA ALA A 43 -19.15 -9.14 2.01
C ALA A 43 -18.33 -9.71 0.84
N ALA A 44 -17.07 -9.30 0.70
CA ALA A 44 -16.15 -9.90 -0.27
C ALA A 44 -15.90 -11.39 0.06
N GLN A 45 -15.75 -11.75 1.34
CA GLN A 45 -15.57 -13.16 1.72
C GLN A 45 -16.76 -14.02 1.30
N ALA A 46 -17.99 -13.51 1.37
CA ALA A 46 -19.20 -14.22 1.00
C ALA A 46 -19.26 -14.58 -0.52
N LEU A 47 -18.48 -13.89 -1.35
CA LEU A 47 -18.37 -14.18 -2.79
C LEU A 47 -17.48 -15.38 -3.11
N VAL A 48 -16.71 -15.92 -2.14
CA VAL A 48 -15.91 -17.12 -2.34
C VAL A 48 -16.64 -18.32 -1.78
N GLN A 49 -17.05 -19.22 -2.68
CA GLN A 49 -17.80 -20.42 -2.32
C GLN A 49 -16.99 -21.70 -2.57
N PRO A 50 -17.09 -22.69 -1.69
CA PRO A 50 -16.60 -24.04 -2.00
C PRO A 50 -17.36 -24.63 -3.18
N GLY A 51 -16.67 -25.39 -4.06
CA GLY A 51 -17.30 -26.06 -5.19
C GLY A 51 -16.66 -27.39 -5.52
N THR A 52 -17.16 -27.98 -6.61
CA THR A 52 -16.74 -29.28 -7.15
C THR A 52 -16.41 -29.16 -8.65
N PHE A 53 -15.92 -30.22 -9.26
CA PHE A 53 -15.69 -30.25 -10.71
C PHE A 53 -16.96 -30.04 -11.54
N ASP A 54 -18.14 -30.38 -11.00
CA ASP A 54 -19.43 -30.22 -11.68
C ASP A 54 -19.83 -28.75 -11.82
N ASP A 55 -19.25 -27.88 -11.03
CA ASP A 55 -19.49 -26.42 -11.09
C ASP A 55 -18.67 -25.72 -12.18
N LEU A 56 -17.54 -26.30 -12.62
CA LEU A 56 -16.60 -25.68 -13.56
C LEU A 56 -17.22 -25.30 -14.91
N PRO A 57 -18.16 -26.06 -15.51
CA PRO A 57 -18.82 -25.65 -16.74
C PRO A 57 -19.64 -24.36 -16.64
N THR A 58 -19.93 -23.87 -15.43
CA THR A 58 -20.60 -22.59 -15.23
C THR A 58 -19.65 -21.40 -15.27
N CYS A 59 -18.33 -21.65 -15.12
CA CYS A 59 -17.32 -20.61 -15.01
C CYS A 59 -16.88 -20.07 -16.39
N ASP A 60 -16.66 -18.74 -16.45
CA ASP A 60 -16.10 -18.08 -17.63
C ASP A 60 -14.56 -18.16 -17.66
N TRP A 61 -13.96 -18.25 -16.48
CA TRP A 61 -12.50 -18.31 -16.30
C TRP A 61 -12.16 -19.34 -15.21
N ILE A 62 -11.31 -20.30 -15.55
CA ILE A 62 -10.79 -21.33 -14.64
C ILE A 62 -9.30 -21.06 -14.42
N LEU A 63 -8.89 -20.81 -13.18
CA LEU A 63 -7.51 -20.53 -12.81
C LEU A 63 -6.95 -21.68 -11.99
N GLU A 64 -5.92 -22.33 -12.53
CA GLU A 64 -5.19 -23.42 -11.89
C GLU A 64 -4.07 -22.86 -11.00
N ALA A 65 -4.06 -23.27 -9.73
CA ALA A 65 -3.05 -22.85 -8.74
C ALA A 65 -2.63 -24.02 -7.82
N VAL A 66 -2.53 -25.23 -8.39
CA VAL A 66 -2.08 -26.42 -7.65
C VAL A 66 -0.56 -26.45 -7.51
N THR A 67 -0.01 -27.53 -6.93
CA THR A 67 1.43 -27.70 -6.73
C THR A 67 2.23 -27.54 -8.02
N GLU A 68 3.45 -27.02 -7.90
CA GLU A 68 4.36 -26.75 -9.03
C GLU A 68 5.01 -28.06 -9.52
N ASN A 69 4.18 -28.90 -10.16
CA ASN A 69 4.56 -30.18 -10.74
C ASN A 69 3.90 -30.36 -12.10
N LEU A 70 4.69 -30.52 -13.14
CA LEU A 70 4.23 -30.62 -14.52
C LEU A 70 3.21 -31.75 -14.75
N ALA A 71 3.48 -32.96 -14.21
CA ALA A 71 2.59 -34.11 -14.38
C ALA A 71 1.23 -33.87 -13.72
N VAL A 72 1.23 -33.34 -12.50
CA VAL A 72 -0.01 -33.01 -11.75
C VAL A 72 -0.82 -31.94 -12.48
N LYS A 73 -0.18 -30.88 -12.99
CA LYS A 73 -0.86 -29.82 -13.75
C LYS A 73 -1.49 -30.40 -15.05
N ARG A 74 -0.74 -31.19 -15.80
CA ARG A 74 -1.24 -31.79 -17.04
C ARG A 74 -2.41 -32.73 -16.78
N GLU A 75 -2.31 -33.62 -15.79
CA GLU A 75 -3.40 -34.53 -15.42
C GLU A 75 -4.65 -33.76 -15.01
N LEU A 76 -4.52 -32.73 -14.16
CA LEU A 76 -5.63 -31.90 -13.74
C LEU A 76 -6.29 -31.19 -14.92
N LEU A 77 -5.51 -30.49 -15.73
CA LEU A 77 -6.02 -29.69 -16.87
C LEU A 77 -6.71 -30.56 -17.93
N ALA A 78 -6.25 -31.78 -18.15
CA ALA A 78 -6.88 -32.74 -19.05
C ALA A 78 -8.28 -33.18 -18.58
N ARG A 79 -8.58 -33.11 -17.29
CA ARG A 79 -9.84 -33.55 -16.67
C ARG A 79 -10.83 -32.42 -16.42
N ILE A 80 -10.44 -31.14 -16.59
CA ILE A 80 -11.31 -29.99 -16.32
C ILE A 80 -12.49 -29.97 -17.30
N PRO A 81 -13.72 -30.16 -16.84
CA PRO A 81 -14.89 -29.91 -17.66
C PRO A 81 -15.07 -28.39 -17.79
N ARG A 82 -15.23 -27.90 -19.01
CA ARG A 82 -15.40 -26.48 -19.27
C ARG A 82 -16.44 -26.22 -20.37
N LYS A 83 -17.09 -25.08 -20.32
CA LYS A 83 -17.93 -24.61 -21.42
C LYS A 83 -17.08 -24.16 -22.61
N PRO A 84 -17.60 -24.21 -23.84
CA PRO A 84 -16.90 -23.66 -25.01
C PRO A 84 -16.52 -22.19 -24.79
N GLY A 85 -15.29 -21.83 -25.14
CA GLY A 85 -14.78 -20.46 -25.01
C GLY A 85 -14.38 -20.04 -23.59
N ALA A 86 -14.50 -20.91 -22.58
CA ALA A 86 -14.01 -20.60 -21.24
C ALA A 86 -12.49 -20.41 -21.24
N ILE A 87 -12.04 -19.37 -20.57
CA ILE A 87 -10.61 -19.08 -20.38
C ILE A 87 -10.05 -20.06 -19.35
N VAL A 88 -8.90 -20.64 -19.63
CA VAL A 88 -8.14 -21.44 -18.67
C VAL A 88 -6.79 -20.79 -18.47
N SER A 89 -6.43 -20.53 -17.23
CA SER A 89 -5.11 -20.01 -16.90
C SER A 89 -4.42 -20.81 -15.82
N THR A 90 -3.08 -20.77 -15.80
CA THR A 90 -2.27 -21.40 -14.77
C THR A 90 -1.49 -20.32 -14.00
N ASN A 91 -1.40 -20.48 -12.69
CA ASN A 91 -0.58 -19.65 -11.82
C ASN A 91 0.82 -20.27 -11.60
N THR A 92 1.30 -21.07 -12.57
CA THR A 92 2.67 -21.61 -12.51
C THR A 92 3.68 -20.50 -12.31
N SER A 93 4.72 -20.77 -11.50
CA SER A 93 5.78 -19.79 -11.20
C SER A 93 7.01 -19.92 -12.11
N GLY A 94 7.09 -20.99 -12.89
CA GLY A 94 8.29 -21.23 -13.69
C GLY A 94 8.22 -22.37 -14.69
N ILE A 95 7.13 -23.16 -14.74
CA ILE A 95 6.98 -24.19 -15.75
C ILE A 95 6.48 -23.56 -17.06
N PRO A 96 7.19 -23.70 -18.17
CA PRO A 96 6.77 -23.17 -19.46
C PRO A 96 5.37 -23.65 -19.87
N LEU A 97 4.54 -22.76 -20.42
CA LEU A 97 3.19 -23.10 -20.87
C LEU A 97 3.18 -24.11 -21.99
N SER A 98 4.20 -24.05 -22.87
CA SER A 98 4.44 -25.03 -23.93
C SER A 98 4.54 -26.46 -23.39
N ALA A 99 5.26 -26.65 -22.29
CA ALA A 99 5.37 -27.95 -21.62
C ALA A 99 4.05 -28.40 -20.96
N ILE A 100 3.29 -27.47 -20.36
CA ILE A 100 2.01 -27.77 -19.73
C ILE A 100 0.97 -28.17 -20.77
N SER A 101 0.88 -27.43 -21.87
CA SER A 101 -0.17 -27.58 -22.89
C SER A 101 0.17 -28.53 -24.04
N GLU A 102 1.36 -29.14 -24.02
CA GLU A 102 1.79 -30.10 -25.03
C GLU A 102 0.77 -31.24 -25.19
N GLY A 103 0.33 -31.51 -26.45
CA GLY A 103 -0.63 -32.54 -26.77
C GLY A 103 -2.10 -32.22 -26.49
N PHE A 104 -2.41 -31.05 -25.90
CA PHE A 104 -3.79 -30.62 -25.73
C PHE A 104 -4.42 -30.19 -27.07
N PRO A 105 -5.78 -30.30 -27.21
CA PRO A 105 -6.47 -29.82 -28.41
C PRO A 105 -6.18 -28.34 -28.72
N ALA A 106 -6.21 -27.95 -29.99
CA ALA A 106 -5.98 -26.59 -30.42
C ALA A 106 -6.95 -25.61 -29.76
N GLU A 107 -8.23 -25.97 -29.63
CA GLU A 107 -9.26 -25.15 -28.97
C GLU A 107 -8.89 -24.86 -27.50
N PHE A 108 -8.31 -25.83 -26.77
CA PHE A 108 -7.83 -25.61 -25.42
C PHE A 108 -6.65 -24.61 -25.44
N ARG A 109 -5.64 -24.84 -26.28
CA ARG A 109 -4.44 -24.00 -26.34
C ARG A 109 -4.76 -22.56 -26.75
N GLN A 110 -5.78 -22.35 -27.59
CA GLN A 110 -6.27 -21.02 -27.97
C GLN A 110 -6.86 -20.21 -26.81
N HIS A 111 -7.38 -20.86 -25.77
CA HIS A 111 -7.98 -20.24 -24.58
C HIS A 111 -7.11 -20.42 -23.32
N PHE A 112 -5.89 -20.92 -23.48
CA PHE A 112 -4.95 -21.18 -22.38
C PHE A 112 -3.83 -20.15 -22.32
N LEU A 113 -3.52 -19.66 -21.11
CA LEU A 113 -2.46 -18.68 -20.86
C LEU A 113 -1.94 -18.79 -19.42
N GLY A 114 -0.81 -18.16 -19.11
CA GLY A 114 -0.29 -17.97 -17.77
C GLY A 114 -0.77 -16.66 -17.15
N THR A 115 -1.19 -16.73 -15.89
CA THR A 115 -1.47 -15.56 -15.05
C THR A 115 -0.80 -15.74 -13.70
N HIS A 116 0.47 -15.34 -13.64
CA HIS A 116 1.28 -15.54 -12.44
C HIS A 116 1.08 -14.38 -11.47
N PHE A 117 0.32 -14.62 -10.40
CA PHE A 117 0.11 -13.70 -9.29
C PHE A 117 1.22 -13.85 -8.26
N PHE A 118 1.70 -12.75 -7.74
CA PHE A 118 2.65 -12.71 -6.63
C PHE A 118 1.92 -12.77 -5.28
N ASN A 119 2.54 -13.39 -4.28
CA ASN A 119 1.95 -13.62 -2.97
C ASN A 119 2.40 -12.58 -1.95
N PRO A 120 1.49 -11.87 -1.27
CA PRO A 120 0.03 -12.01 -1.30
C PRO A 120 -0.62 -11.16 -2.43
N PRO A 121 -1.60 -11.73 -3.18
CA PRO A 121 -2.21 -11.04 -4.34
C PRO A 121 -2.87 -9.69 -4.01
N ARG A 122 -3.38 -9.49 -2.81
CA ARG A 122 -3.97 -8.21 -2.38
C ARG A 122 -2.94 -7.09 -2.42
N TYR A 123 -1.72 -7.34 -1.94
CA TYR A 123 -0.72 -6.30 -1.69
C TYR A 123 0.34 -6.19 -2.79
N LEU A 124 0.69 -7.30 -3.45
CA LEU A 124 1.64 -7.25 -4.56
C LEU A 124 0.91 -6.93 -5.86
N HIS A 125 1.33 -5.82 -6.48
CA HIS A 125 0.65 -5.24 -7.63
C HIS A 125 0.84 -6.05 -8.92
N LEU A 126 1.94 -6.81 -9.03
CA LEU A 126 2.33 -7.55 -10.24
C LEU A 126 1.40 -8.71 -10.59
N VAL A 127 1.04 -8.79 -11.86
CA VAL A 127 0.62 -10.02 -12.55
C VAL A 127 1.46 -10.17 -13.80
N GLU A 128 2.17 -11.27 -13.92
CA GLU A 128 2.81 -11.67 -15.17
C GLU A 128 1.80 -12.38 -16.04
N LEU A 129 1.63 -11.88 -17.27
CA LEU A 129 0.78 -12.46 -18.30
C LEU A 129 1.66 -13.17 -19.32
N ILE A 130 1.51 -14.48 -19.44
CA ILE A 130 2.30 -15.30 -20.35
C ILE A 130 1.38 -15.85 -21.45
N ARG A 131 1.68 -15.52 -22.70
CA ARG A 131 0.95 -16.03 -23.84
C ARG A 131 1.61 -17.33 -24.33
N GLY A 132 0.83 -18.39 -24.46
CA GLY A 132 1.25 -19.57 -25.20
C GLY A 132 1.28 -19.29 -26.72
N ALA A 133 1.96 -20.13 -27.48
CA ALA A 133 2.10 -19.95 -28.93
C ALA A 133 0.75 -19.89 -29.69
N ASP A 134 -0.26 -20.61 -29.20
CA ASP A 134 -1.58 -20.68 -29.81
C ASP A 134 -2.61 -19.76 -29.12
N THR A 135 -2.28 -19.08 -28.01
CA THR A 135 -3.22 -18.23 -27.29
C THR A 135 -3.77 -17.14 -28.19
N LEU A 136 -5.09 -17.04 -28.33
CA LEU A 136 -5.75 -16.02 -29.13
C LEU A 136 -5.44 -14.62 -28.55
N PRO A 137 -5.02 -13.65 -29.38
CA PRO A 137 -4.76 -12.29 -28.92
C PRO A 137 -5.92 -11.68 -28.14
N ALA A 138 -7.16 -11.87 -28.61
CA ALA A 138 -8.34 -11.34 -27.94
C ALA A 138 -8.54 -11.88 -26.50
N ILE A 139 -8.14 -13.12 -26.24
CA ILE A 139 -8.19 -13.71 -24.88
C ILE A 139 -7.14 -13.06 -23.98
N ALA A 140 -5.91 -12.92 -24.48
CA ALA A 140 -4.85 -12.29 -23.71
C ALA A 140 -5.13 -10.81 -23.44
N ASP A 141 -5.65 -10.07 -24.42
CA ASP A 141 -6.01 -8.66 -24.29
C ASP A 141 -7.19 -8.47 -23.31
N PHE A 142 -8.19 -9.35 -23.34
CA PHE A 142 -9.27 -9.37 -22.35
C PHE A 142 -8.74 -9.61 -20.93
N VAL A 143 -7.89 -10.63 -20.74
CA VAL A 143 -7.33 -10.95 -19.41
C VAL A 143 -6.45 -9.81 -18.91
N LYS A 144 -5.67 -9.17 -19.79
CA LYS A 144 -4.85 -7.99 -19.47
C LYS A 144 -5.73 -6.83 -18.99
N ASP A 145 -6.73 -6.43 -19.77
CA ASP A 145 -7.63 -5.33 -19.40
C ASP A 145 -8.39 -5.63 -18.11
N PHE A 146 -8.91 -6.85 -17.97
CA PHE A 146 -9.60 -7.29 -16.76
C PHE A 146 -8.69 -7.25 -15.52
N ALA A 147 -7.45 -7.74 -15.64
CA ALA A 147 -6.47 -7.70 -14.55
C ALA A 147 -6.11 -6.25 -14.17
N GLN A 148 -5.91 -5.37 -15.16
CA GLN A 148 -5.55 -3.97 -14.92
C GLN A 148 -6.73 -3.17 -14.32
N ARG A 149 -7.90 -3.23 -14.94
CA ARG A 149 -9.03 -2.37 -14.56
C ARG A 149 -9.89 -2.97 -13.45
N ARG A 150 -10.18 -4.27 -13.54
CA ARG A 150 -11.10 -4.91 -12.59
C ARG A 150 -10.38 -5.44 -11.35
N LEU A 151 -9.22 -6.10 -11.52
CA LEU A 151 -8.45 -6.64 -10.40
C LEU A 151 -7.45 -5.62 -9.82
N GLY A 152 -7.20 -4.50 -10.51
CA GLY A 152 -6.29 -3.47 -10.04
C GLY A 152 -4.83 -3.87 -10.06
N LYS A 153 -4.41 -4.62 -11.08
CA LYS A 153 -3.04 -5.14 -11.21
C LYS A 153 -2.20 -4.36 -12.21
N GLY A 154 -0.92 -4.24 -11.92
CA GLY A 154 0.09 -3.96 -12.92
C GLY A 154 0.39 -5.23 -13.70
N VAL A 155 0.14 -5.21 -15.01
CA VAL A 155 0.34 -6.38 -15.87
C VAL A 155 1.58 -6.18 -16.73
N VAL A 156 2.51 -7.13 -16.65
CA VAL A 156 3.66 -7.22 -17.56
C VAL A 156 3.50 -8.42 -18.47
N GLU A 157 3.86 -8.27 -19.74
CA GLU A 157 3.81 -9.36 -20.72
C GLU A 157 5.15 -10.09 -20.74
N CYS A 158 5.11 -11.36 -20.36
CA CYS A 158 6.28 -12.23 -20.30
C CYS A 158 6.29 -13.21 -21.47
N LYS A 159 7.48 -13.55 -21.93
CA LYS A 159 7.67 -14.68 -22.85
C LYS A 159 7.57 -16.00 -22.07
N ASP A 160 7.19 -17.07 -22.77
CA ASP A 160 7.05 -18.42 -22.22
C ASP A 160 8.44 -19.06 -21.96
N THR A 161 9.10 -18.59 -20.91
CA THR A 161 10.44 -19.02 -20.50
C THR A 161 10.46 -19.40 -19.01
N PRO A 162 11.39 -20.23 -18.54
CA PRO A 162 11.47 -20.61 -17.12
C PRO A 162 11.56 -19.40 -16.21
N ASN A 163 10.72 -19.37 -15.15
CA ASN A 163 10.67 -18.32 -14.12
C ASN A 163 10.31 -16.91 -14.64
N PHE A 164 9.85 -16.78 -15.88
CA PHE A 164 9.36 -15.55 -16.52
C PHE A 164 10.28 -14.33 -16.34
N ILE A 165 9.79 -13.20 -15.80
CA ILE A 165 10.60 -11.99 -15.55
C ILE A 165 10.99 -11.87 -14.09
N GLY A 166 10.00 -11.74 -13.20
CA GLY A 166 10.24 -11.38 -11.80
C GLY A 166 11.10 -12.40 -11.07
N ASN A 167 10.72 -13.68 -11.15
CA ASN A 167 11.50 -14.75 -10.52
C ASN A 167 12.86 -14.95 -11.20
N ARG A 168 12.99 -14.70 -12.50
CA ARG A 168 14.28 -14.80 -13.21
C ARG A 168 15.27 -13.77 -12.68
N ILE A 169 14.91 -12.50 -12.68
CA ILE A 169 15.77 -11.42 -12.18
C ILE A 169 15.96 -11.53 -10.67
N GLY A 170 14.89 -11.79 -9.90
CA GLY A 170 14.95 -11.92 -8.45
C GLY A 170 15.88 -13.05 -7.99
N SER A 171 15.86 -14.20 -8.68
CA SER A 171 16.74 -15.33 -8.39
C SER A 171 18.20 -15.01 -8.69
N PHE A 172 18.48 -14.34 -9.80
CA PHE A 172 19.82 -13.87 -10.12
C PHE A 172 20.37 -12.95 -9.03
N VAL A 173 19.58 -11.93 -8.66
CA VAL A 173 19.99 -10.96 -7.62
C VAL A 173 20.24 -11.65 -6.28
N GLY A 174 19.33 -12.53 -5.86
CA GLY A 174 19.51 -13.27 -4.62
C GLY A 174 20.73 -14.19 -4.62
N SER A 175 21.04 -14.84 -5.75
CA SER A 175 22.24 -15.67 -5.90
C SER A 175 23.51 -14.82 -5.91
N LEU A 176 23.49 -13.65 -6.55
CA LEU A 176 24.61 -12.71 -6.55
C LEU A 176 24.87 -12.16 -5.13
N VAL A 177 23.82 -11.83 -4.38
CA VAL A 177 23.94 -11.41 -2.97
C VAL A 177 24.61 -12.51 -2.14
N GLN A 178 24.17 -13.77 -2.27
CA GLN A 178 24.77 -14.88 -1.54
C GLN A 178 26.24 -15.08 -1.92
N LYS A 179 26.58 -14.97 -3.20
CA LYS A 179 27.96 -15.06 -3.69
C LYS A 179 28.83 -13.98 -3.06
N LEU A 180 28.41 -12.71 -3.15
CA LEU A 180 29.16 -11.58 -2.55
C LEU A 180 29.30 -11.71 -1.03
N THR A 181 28.28 -12.24 -0.34
CA THR A 181 28.35 -12.48 1.10
C THR A 181 29.52 -13.39 1.46
N VAL A 182 29.66 -14.49 0.72
CA VAL A 182 30.69 -15.52 1.03
C VAL A 182 32.08 -15.11 0.50
N GLU A 183 32.14 -14.61 -0.74
CA GLU A 183 33.42 -14.28 -1.37
C GLU A 183 34.13 -13.08 -0.72
N ASP A 184 33.37 -12.06 -0.33
CA ASP A 184 33.87 -10.80 0.23
C ASP A 184 33.70 -10.71 1.76
N ASP A 185 33.29 -11.81 2.39
CA ASP A 185 33.18 -11.96 3.84
C ASP A 185 32.32 -10.90 4.54
N TYR A 186 31.08 -10.69 4.02
CA TYR A 186 30.08 -9.84 4.67
C TYR A 186 29.26 -10.62 5.70
N THR A 187 28.87 -9.95 6.79
CA THR A 187 27.89 -10.52 7.71
C THR A 187 26.47 -10.39 7.15
N ILE A 188 25.53 -11.18 7.71
CA ILE A 188 24.11 -11.13 7.32
C ILE A 188 23.53 -9.73 7.50
N GLU A 189 23.88 -9.06 8.61
CA GLU A 189 23.42 -7.71 8.94
C GLU A 189 24.01 -6.63 8.01
N GLU A 190 25.30 -6.78 7.64
CA GLU A 190 25.93 -5.90 6.66
C GLU A 190 25.19 -5.97 5.33
N VAL A 191 24.89 -7.17 4.85
CA VAL A 191 24.18 -7.38 3.58
C VAL A 191 22.77 -6.81 3.65
N ASP A 192 22.03 -7.05 4.73
CA ASP A 192 20.68 -6.51 4.86
C ASP A 192 20.66 -4.98 4.97
N LEU A 193 21.69 -4.35 5.55
CA LEU A 193 21.85 -2.89 5.45
C LEU A 193 22.04 -2.43 4.00
N LEU A 194 22.88 -3.13 3.22
CA LEU A 194 23.29 -2.75 1.86
C LEU A 194 22.24 -3.12 0.80
N THR A 195 21.29 -4.01 1.10
CA THR A 195 20.23 -4.47 0.17
C THR A 195 18.84 -4.02 0.60
N GLY A 196 18.76 -2.98 1.43
CA GLY A 196 17.50 -2.41 1.94
C GLY A 196 17.14 -1.04 1.35
N PRO A 197 16.41 -0.21 2.11
CA PRO A 197 15.92 1.09 1.68
C PRO A 197 17.01 2.07 1.24
N LEU A 198 18.24 1.84 1.66
CA LEU A 198 19.40 2.65 1.28
C LEU A 198 19.57 2.75 -0.23
N ILE A 199 19.35 1.65 -0.94
CA ILE A 199 19.45 1.56 -2.40
C ILE A 199 18.08 1.42 -3.09
N GLY A 200 16.99 1.74 -2.39
CA GLY A 200 15.63 1.67 -2.95
C GLY A 200 15.02 0.28 -2.97
N LEU A 201 15.56 -0.67 -2.20
CA LEU A 201 14.96 -1.99 -2.01
C LEU A 201 14.09 -2.03 -0.73
N PRO A 202 13.23 -3.06 -0.55
CA PRO A 202 12.34 -3.16 0.60
C PRO A 202 13.07 -3.22 1.95
N LYS A 203 12.38 -2.84 3.02
CA LYS A 203 12.91 -2.96 4.40
C LYS A 203 13.25 -4.38 4.82
N SER A 204 12.65 -5.38 4.18
CA SER A 204 12.99 -6.79 4.40
C SER A 204 14.40 -7.14 3.91
N ALA A 205 15.00 -6.29 3.08
CA ALA A 205 16.34 -6.53 2.52
C ALA A 205 16.47 -7.93 1.87
N SER A 206 17.60 -8.62 1.98
CA SER A 206 17.83 -9.92 1.32
C SER A 206 17.63 -11.11 2.23
N TYR A 207 18.36 -11.19 3.34
CA TYR A 207 18.32 -12.36 4.21
C TYR A 207 17.05 -12.40 5.08
N ARG A 208 16.58 -11.26 5.52
CA ARG A 208 15.28 -11.19 6.19
C ARG A 208 14.14 -11.58 5.24
N LEU A 209 14.23 -11.23 3.94
CA LEU A 209 13.26 -11.66 2.93
C LEU A 209 13.28 -13.18 2.74
N LEU A 210 14.48 -13.81 2.73
CA LEU A 210 14.59 -15.27 2.67
C LEU A 210 13.84 -15.95 3.83
N ASP A 211 13.94 -15.42 5.04
CA ASP A 211 13.21 -15.95 6.20
C ASP A 211 11.68 -15.79 6.08
N ILE A 212 11.21 -14.67 5.52
CA ILE A 212 9.79 -14.41 5.31
C ILE A 212 9.20 -15.34 4.23
N VAL A 213 9.92 -15.51 3.12
CA VAL A 213 9.48 -16.35 1.98
C VAL A 213 9.66 -17.84 2.30
N GLY A 214 10.72 -18.18 2.97
CA GLY A 214 11.17 -19.53 3.29
C GLY A 214 12.37 -19.96 2.45
N ILE A 215 13.45 -20.37 3.13
CA ILE A 215 14.72 -20.76 2.50
C ILE A 215 14.54 -21.97 1.55
N ASP A 216 13.62 -22.88 1.86
CA ASP A 216 13.26 -24.02 1.00
C ASP A 216 12.51 -23.60 -0.28
N VAL A 217 11.69 -22.56 -0.19
CA VAL A 217 11.02 -21.99 -1.39
C VAL A 217 12.07 -21.39 -2.31
N TRP A 218 13.02 -20.65 -1.75
CA TRP A 218 14.16 -20.13 -2.50
C TRP A 218 14.96 -21.23 -3.18
N ALA A 219 15.30 -22.30 -2.44
CA ALA A 219 15.99 -23.47 -2.97
C ALA A 219 15.26 -24.11 -4.16
N HIS A 220 13.94 -24.16 -4.10
CA HIS A 220 13.13 -24.71 -5.19
C HIS A 220 13.15 -23.82 -6.44
N VAL A 221 13.02 -22.52 -6.27
CA VAL A 221 13.03 -21.54 -7.37
C VAL A 221 14.38 -21.50 -8.09
N THR A 222 15.48 -21.48 -7.35
CA THR A 222 16.84 -21.47 -7.93
C THR A 222 17.19 -22.76 -8.66
N LYS A 223 16.76 -23.91 -8.13
CA LYS A 223 16.96 -25.21 -8.77
C LYS A 223 16.28 -25.29 -10.15
N ASN A 224 15.13 -24.69 -10.33
CA ASN A 224 14.40 -24.70 -11.60
C ASN A 224 15.11 -23.89 -12.70
N LEU A 225 15.99 -22.94 -12.33
CA LEU A 225 16.75 -22.14 -13.28
C LEU A 225 18.01 -22.86 -13.81
N GLY A 226 18.60 -23.74 -13.02
CA GLY A 226 19.85 -24.43 -13.38
C GLY A 226 21.08 -23.48 -13.52
N GLU A 227 20.90 -22.19 -13.25
CA GLU A 227 21.93 -21.15 -13.46
C GLU A 227 22.66 -20.76 -12.16
N SER A 228 22.17 -21.20 -10.99
CA SER A 228 22.76 -20.85 -9.70
C SER A 228 22.64 -21.97 -8.69
N GLU A 229 23.72 -22.21 -7.98
CA GLU A 229 23.73 -23.12 -6.83
C GLU A 229 23.51 -22.32 -5.54
N MET A 230 22.75 -22.92 -4.62
CA MET A 230 22.61 -22.38 -3.27
C MET A 230 23.93 -22.47 -2.52
N THR A 231 24.28 -21.42 -1.77
CA THR A 231 25.48 -21.43 -0.93
C THR A 231 25.44 -22.57 0.08
N PRO A 232 26.61 -23.15 0.44
CA PRO A 232 26.70 -24.29 1.36
C PRO A 232 25.99 -24.02 2.71
N PHE A 233 26.09 -22.80 3.24
CA PHE A 233 25.45 -22.48 4.52
C PHE A 233 23.92 -22.49 4.44
N LEU A 234 23.30 -21.95 3.38
CA LEU A 234 21.84 -22.02 3.20
C LEU A 234 21.37 -23.45 2.95
N ALA A 235 22.16 -24.24 2.21
CA ALA A 235 21.87 -25.67 2.02
C ALA A 235 21.88 -26.42 3.36
N GLU A 236 22.78 -26.05 4.27
CA GLU A 236 22.83 -26.63 5.62
C GLU A 236 21.64 -26.17 6.48
N LEU A 237 21.18 -24.90 6.36
CA LEU A 237 19.97 -24.45 7.04
C LEU A 237 18.73 -25.27 6.61
N VAL A 238 18.59 -25.55 5.31
CA VAL A 238 17.50 -26.41 4.79
C VAL A 238 17.57 -27.81 5.40
N LYS A 239 18.77 -28.42 5.45
CA LYS A 239 18.96 -29.75 6.07
C LYS A 239 18.56 -29.78 7.56
N ARG A 240 18.84 -28.68 8.30
CA ARG A 240 18.48 -28.54 9.71
C ARG A 240 17.02 -28.16 9.92
N ASN A 241 16.24 -28.01 8.86
CA ASN A 241 14.86 -27.50 8.91
C ASN A 241 14.76 -26.09 9.54
N TRP A 242 15.80 -25.25 9.33
CA TRP A 242 15.82 -23.85 9.70
C TRP A 242 15.38 -23.01 8.49
N LEU A 243 14.08 -22.91 8.29
CA LEU A 243 13.48 -22.46 7.04
C LEU A 243 12.96 -21.02 7.11
N GLY A 244 13.32 -20.26 8.14
CA GLY A 244 12.85 -18.91 8.39
C GLY A 244 11.65 -18.84 9.33
N ASP A 245 10.80 -17.83 9.14
CA ASP A 245 9.67 -17.51 10.04
C ASP A 245 8.72 -18.69 10.28
N LYS A 246 8.50 -19.55 9.30
CA LYS A 246 7.60 -20.70 9.41
C LYS A 246 8.10 -21.80 10.36
N THR A 247 9.40 -21.82 10.63
CA THR A 247 10.01 -22.74 11.59
C THR A 247 10.57 -22.04 12.83
N GLY A 248 10.41 -20.70 12.90
CA GLY A 248 10.86 -19.87 14.01
C GLY A 248 12.34 -19.52 14.01
N GLN A 249 13.10 -20.01 13.03
CA GLN A 249 14.52 -19.69 12.85
C GLN A 249 14.97 -19.94 11.40
N GLY A 250 15.95 -19.16 10.96
CA GLY A 250 16.55 -19.16 9.62
C GLY A 250 17.83 -18.36 9.64
N CYS A 251 17.96 -17.34 8.79
CA CYS A 251 19.04 -16.35 8.86
C CYS A 251 18.90 -15.50 10.14
N TYR A 252 17.68 -15.31 10.62
CA TYR A 252 17.37 -14.68 11.89
C TYR A 252 16.57 -15.62 12.78
N LYS A 253 16.65 -15.39 14.10
CA LYS A 253 15.91 -16.12 15.12
C LYS A 253 15.32 -15.16 16.13
N LYS A 254 14.00 -15.24 16.35
CA LYS A 254 13.32 -14.44 17.37
C LYS A 254 13.19 -15.26 18.66
N LEU A 255 13.73 -14.73 19.75
CA LEU A 255 13.61 -15.35 21.07
C LEU A 255 12.23 -15.08 21.69
N PRO A 256 11.78 -15.89 22.67
CA PRO A 256 10.56 -15.63 23.43
C PRO A 256 10.53 -14.27 24.14
N THR A 257 11.70 -13.73 24.48
CA THR A 257 11.89 -12.37 25.03
C THR A 257 11.54 -11.25 24.04
N GLY A 258 11.39 -11.58 22.75
CA GLY A 258 11.20 -10.61 21.67
C GLY A 258 12.51 -10.15 21.02
N GLU A 259 13.66 -10.50 21.56
CA GLU A 259 14.97 -10.24 20.99
C GLU A 259 15.17 -11.02 19.69
N ILE A 260 15.82 -10.40 18.69
CA ILE A 260 16.14 -11.01 17.40
C ILE A 260 17.65 -11.22 17.34
N LEU A 261 18.06 -12.43 16.99
CA LEU A 261 19.44 -12.82 16.77
C LEU A 261 19.70 -13.01 15.27
N ALA A 262 20.92 -12.74 14.81
CA ALA A 262 21.40 -13.06 13.47
C ALA A 262 22.31 -14.29 13.50
N ILE A 263 22.39 -15.02 12.39
CA ILE A 263 23.27 -16.16 12.26
C ILE A 263 24.66 -15.72 11.73
N ASP A 264 25.72 -16.23 12.34
CA ASP A 264 27.02 -16.24 11.70
C ASP A 264 27.02 -17.38 10.66
N TRP A 265 27.11 -17.04 9.39
CA TRP A 265 27.01 -18.00 8.30
C TRP A 265 28.19 -18.98 8.21
N LYS A 266 29.32 -18.66 8.88
CA LYS A 266 30.52 -19.53 8.95
C LYS A 266 30.37 -20.60 10.01
N THR A 267 29.92 -20.21 11.21
CA THR A 267 29.82 -21.10 12.38
C THR A 267 28.44 -21.70 12.55
N LEU A 268 27.42 -21.09 11.95
CA LEU A 268 25.99 -21.39 12.12
C LEU A 268 25.54 -21.20 13.57
N GLU A 269 26.19 -20.33 14.31
CA GLU A 269 25.78 -19.91 15.65
C GLU A 269 25.03 -18.59 15.60
N TYR A 270 24.07 -18.39 16.51
CA TYR A 270 23.30 -17.17 16.61
C TYR A 270 23.93 -16.21 17.61
N HIS A 271 24.00 -14.92 17.24
CA HIS A 271 24.50 -13.83 18.07
C HIS A 271 23.53 -12.65 18.08
N PRO A 272 23.60 -11.74 19.08
CA PRO A 272 22.84 -10.48 19.06
C PRO A 272 23.15 -9.68 17.79
N ILE A 273 22.12 -9.03 17.21
CA ILE A 273 22.28 -8.23 16.00
C ILE A 273 23.31 -7.12 16.26
N GLU A 274 24.36 -7.10 15.46
CA GLU A 274 25.32 -6.02 15.41
C GLU A 274 24.87 -4.97 14.38
N LYS A 275 25.00 -3.69 14.74
CA LYS A 275 24.62 -2.62 13.82
C LYS A 275 25.81 -2.28 12.91
N PRO A 276 25.74 -2.63 11.61
CA PRO A 276 26.83 -2.33 10.70
C PRO A 276 27.03 -0.83 10.53
N ASN A 277 28.28 -0.43 10.33
CA ASN A 277 28.66 0.97 10.15
C ASN A 277 29.69 1.11 9.02
N PHE A 278 29.29 1.70 7.91
CA PHE A 278 30.15 2.10 6.80
C PHE A 278 30.08 3.61 6.62
N ALA A 279 31.22 4.25 6.38
CA ALA A 279 31.28 5.72 6.22
C ALA A 279 30.38 6.21 5.10
N SER A 280 30.34 5.50 3.96
CA SER A 280 29.49 5.84 2.83
C SER A 280 28.00 5.70 3.15
N THR A 281 27.59 4.67 3.91
CA THR A 281 26.17 4.45 4.24
C THR A 281 25.66 5.52 5.22
N GLU A 282 26.48 5.95 6.17
CA GLU A 282 26.11 7.03 7.09
C GLU A 282 25.97 8.38 6.37
N ALA A 283 26.89 8.71 5.46
CA ALA A 283 26.81 9.91 4.64
C ALA A 283 25.56 9.90 3.71
N ALA A 284 25.26 8.75 3.12
CA ALA A 284 24.15 8.57 2.19
C ALA A 284 22.77 8.75 2.83
N LYS A 285 22.63 8.57 4.16
CA LYS A 285 21.35 8.79 4.88
C LYS A 285 20.83 10.23 4.75
N ASN A 286 21.71 11.20 4.52
CA ASN A 286 21.36 12.60 4.36
C ASN A 286 20.98 12.98 2.91
N ILE A 287 21.09 12.04 1.94
CA ILE A 287 20.73 12.26 0.55
C ILE A 287 19.32 11.71 0.34
N GLU A 288 18.31 12.57 0.31
CA GLU A 288 16.91 12.14 0.15
C GLU A 288 16.61 11.62 -1.26
N ASN A 289 17.15 12.26 -2.30
CA ASN A 289 16.95 11.86 -3.68
C ASN A 289 17.63 10.52 -3.98
N LEU A 290 16.85 9.48 -4.30
CA LEU A 290 17.36 8.13 -4.53
C LEU A 290 18.36 8.06 -5.70
N PRO A 291 18.13 8.62 -6.89
CA PRO A 291 19.11 8.70 -7.97
C PRO A 291 20.46 9.31 -7.55
N GLU A 292 20.46 10.39 -6.79
CA GLU A 292 21.69 11.03 -6.28
C GLU A 292 22.39 10.13 -5.25
N ARG A 293 21.62 9.54 -4.35
CA ARG A 293 22.13 8.60 -3.34
C ARG A 293 22.78 7.37 -3.98
N LEU A 294 22.17 6.81 -5.03
CA LEU A 294 22.75 5.67 -5.76
C LEU A 294 24.08 6.05 -6.42
N ARG A 295 24.16 7.20 -7.09
CA ARG A 295 25.42 7.69 -7.68
C ARG A 295 26.52 7.87 -6.62
N PHE A 296 26.17 8.46 -5.49
CA PHE A 296 27.08 8.64 -4.37
C PHE A 296 27.61 7.30 -3.83
N LEU A 297 26.73 6.33 -3.57
CA LEU A 297 27.09 5.01 -3.06
C LEU A 297 27.92 4.21 -4.04
N VAL A 298 27.59 4.21 -5.32
CA VAL A 298 28.34 3.51 -6.38
C VAL A 298 29.76 4.09 -6.56
N ALA A 299 29.94 5.39 -6.32
CA ALA A 299 31.25 6.05 -6.38
C ALA A 299 32.12 5.82 -5.13
N ALA A 300 31.52 5.39 -4.02
CA ALA A 300 32.24 5.18 -2.76
C ALA A 300 33.31 4.07 -2.89
N GLN A 301 34.45 4.25 -2.16
CA GLN A 301 35.60 3.35 -2.25
C GLN A 301 35.70 2.37 -1.08
N ASP A 302 34.77 2.43 -0.13
CA ASP A 302 34.70 1.48 0.97
C ASP A 302 34.01 0.15 0.56
N ARG A 303 33.99 -0.82 1.48
CA ARG A 303 33.36 -2.14 1.25
C ARG A 303 31.88 -2.01 0.85
N ALA A 304 31.14 -1.06 1.44
CA ALA A 304 29.74 -0.85 1.09
C ALA A 304 29.58 -0.39 -0.36
N GLY A 305 30.42 0.57 -0.81
CA GLY A 305 30.42 1.03 -2.20
C GLY A 305 30.81 -0.08 -3.17
N HIS A 306 31.77 -0.95 -2.81
CA HIS A 306 32.13 -2.12 -3.63
C HIS A 306 30.95 -3.07 -3.81
N PHE A 307 30.30 -3.47 -2.72
CA PHE A 307 29.14 -4.36 -2.74
C PHE A 307 28.00 -3.80 -3.60
N ILE A 308 27.60 -2.55 -3.31
CA ILE A 308 26.47 -1.89 -4.02
C ILE A 308 26.79 -1.73 -5.52
N ARG A 309 27.98 -1.28 -5.87
CA ARG A 309 28.41 -1.14 -7.26
C ARG A 309 28.34 -2.47 -7.99
N THR A 310 28.91 -3.53 -7.44
CA THR A 310 28.91 -4.87 -8.05
C THR A 310 27.49 -5.38 -8.20
N LEU A 311 26.67 -5.33 -7.13
CA LEU A 311 25.29 -5.77 -7.16
C LEU A 311 24.47 -5.07 -8.27
N LEU A 312 24.51 -3.74 -8.31
CA LEU A 312 23.71 -2.98 -9.28
C LEU A 312 24.22 -3.16 -10.71
N THR A 313 25.54 -3.15 -10.94
CA THR A 313 26.12 -3.30 -12.26
C THR A 313 25.83 -4.67 -12.88
N GLU A 314 26.02 -5.74 -12.10
CA GLU A 314 25.73 -7.10 -12.55
C GLU A 314 24.23 -7.33 -12.77
N THR A 315 23.36 -6.76 -11.91
CA THR A 315 21.91 -6.82 -12.08
C THR A 315 21.48 -6.15 -13.41
N ILE A 316 22.02 -4.98 -13.72
CA ILE A 316 21.74 -4.27 -14.99
C ILE A 316 22.25 -5.09 -16.18
N ALA A 317 23.48 -5.63 -16.09
CA ALA A 317 24.07 -6.42 -17.15
C ALA A 317 23.24 -7.67 -17.46
N TYR A 318 22.87 -8.42 -16.43
CA TYR A 318 22.00 -9.59 -16.54
C TYR A 318 20.63 -9.26 -17.12
N SER A 319 19.99 -8.21 -16.63
CA SER A 319 18.68 -7.76 -17.14
C SER A 319 18.75 -7.37 -18.63
N ARG A 320 19.84 -6.75 -19.06
CA ARG A 320 20.07 -6.40 -20.47
C ARG A 320 20.29 -7.65 -21.33
N GLU A 321 21.08 -8.60 -20.86
CA GLU A 321 21.32 -9.87 -21.55
C GLU A 321 20.01 -10.66 -21.73
N LYS A 322 19.21 -10.75 -20.66
CA LYS A 322 17.99 -11.57 -20.64
C LYS A 322 16.77 -10.88 -21.28
N LEU A 323 16.79 -9.56 -21.47
CA LEU A 323 15.66 -8.82 -22.05
C LEU A 323 15.08 -9.48 -23.32
N PRO A 324 15.87 -9.84 -24.34
CA PRO A 324 15.31 -10.45 -25.56
C PRO A 324 14.74 -11.86 -25.33
N GLU A 325 15.13 -12.54 -24.26
CA GLU A 325 14.64 -13.87 -23.91
C GLU A 325 13.31 -13.82 -23.14
N ILE A 326 13.19 -12.91 -22.14
CA ILE A 326 12.11 -12.95 -21.13
C ILE A 326 11.03 -11.89 -21.34
N ALA A 327 11.33 -10.77 -22.03
CA ALA A 327 10.42 -9.65 -22.18
C ALA A 327 10.52 -9.04 -23.59
N SER A 328 9.62 -8.10 -23.91
CA SER A 328 9.65 -7.34 -25.16
C SER A 328 10.09 -5.89 -24.96
N ALA A 329 9.93 -5.36 -23.76
CA ALA A 329 10.29 -3.98 -23.41
C ALA A 329 11.06 -3.92 -22.09
N LYS A 330 11.96 -2.93 -21.96
CA LYS A 330 12.67 -2.65 -20.70
C LYS A 330 11.70 -2.37 -19.55
N ALA A 331 10.62 -1.65 -19.86
CA ALA A 331 9.58 -1.31 -18.88
C ALA A 331 8.92 -2.54 -18.25
N ASP A 332 8.81 -3.66 -18.98
CA ASP A 332 8.24 -4.89 -18.41
C ASP A 332 9.13 -5.45 -17.28
N ILE A 333 10.46 -5.40 -17.48
CA ILE A 333 11.42 -5.82 -16.45
C ILE A 333 11.42 -4.85 -15.28
N ASP A 334 11.47 -3.54 -15.54
CA ASP A 334 11.43 -2.52 -14.48
C ASP A 334 10.15 -2.64 -13.63
N ASN A 335 9.00 -2.75 -14.29
CA ASN A 335 7.71 -2.91 -13.63
C ASN A 335 7.59 -4.23 -12.87
N ALA A 336 8.10 -5.34 -13.41
CA ALA A 336 8.09 -6.62 -12.71
C ALA A 336 8.83 -6.54 -11.37
N MET A 337 9.98 -5.86 -11.34
CA MET A 337 10.74 -5.68 -10.10
C MET A 337 10.08 -4.67 -9.16
N ARG A 338 9.52 -3.59 -9.67
CA ARG A 338 8.80 -2.60 -8.87
C ARG A 338 7.53 -3.18 -8.24
N TRP A 339 6.71 -3.85 -9.04
CA TRP A 339 5.38 -4.33 -8.62
C TRP A 339 5.39 -5.70 -7.92
N GLY A 340 6.39 -6.56 -8.24
CA GLY A 340 6.50 -7.90 -7.67
C GLY A 340 7.47 -8.00 -6.50
N TYR A 341 8.51 -7.17 -6.50
CA TYR A 341 9.56 -7.17 -5.48
C TYR A 341 9.62 -5.88 -4.66
N ASN A 342 8.70 -4.94 -4.90
CA ASN A 342 8.61 -3.63 -4.23
C ASN A 342 9.92 -2.81 -4.32
N TRP A 343 10.64 -2.90 -5.42
CA TRP A 343 11.78 -2.03 -5.68
C TRP A 343 11.29 -0.62 -5.98
N SER A 344 12.02 0.39 -5.56
CA SER A 344 11.71 1.79 -5.89
C SER A 344 12.00 2.11 -7.35
N LEU A 345 13.04 1.48 -7.92
CA LEU A 345 13.46 1.60 -9.32
C LEU A 345 13.75 0.22 -9.88
N GLY A 346 13.34 -0.05 -11.12
CA GLY A 346 13.73 -1.25 -11.82
C GLY A 346 15.17 -1.17 -12.37
N PRO A 347 15.73 -2.28 -12.90
CA PRO A 347 17.12 -2.34 -13.34
C PRO A 347 17.51 -1.27 -14.39
N PHE A 348 16.65 -0.98 -15.36
CA PHE A 348 16.93 0.03 -16.38
C PHE A 348 16.68 1.46 -15.90
N GLU A 349 15.76 1.65 -14.96
CA GLU A 349 15.59 2.92 -14.25
C GLU A 349 16.81 3.21 -13.38
N ILE A 350 17.39 2.21 -12.69
CA ILE A 350 18.68 2.33 -11.98
C ILE A 350 19.80 2.69 -12.96
N GLU A 351 19.88 2.03 -14.11
CA GLU A 351 20.86 2.37 -15.15
C GLU A 351 20.77 3.84 -15.57
N ALA A 352 19.56 4.35 -15.79
CA ALA A 352 19.32 5.75 -16.14
C ALA A 352 19.72 6.70 -15.01
N ALA A 353 19.39 6.35 -13.76
CA ALA A 353 19.73 7.11 -12.56
C ALA A 353 21.27 7.23 -12.39
N LEU A 354 22.00 6.12 -12.57
CA LEU A 354 23.47 6.10 -12.50
C LEU A 354 24.13 6.90 -13.64
N ALA A 355 23.51 6.89 -14.84
CA ALA A 355 23.97 7.70 -15.97
C ALA A 355 23.69 9.21 -15.80
N GLY A 356 23.05 9.63 -14.71
CA GLY A 356 22.73 11.03 -14.46
C GLY A 356 21.71 11.62 -15.43
N LYS A 357 20.89 10.77 -16.07
CA LYS A 357 19.83 11.26 -16.95
C LYS A 357 18.79 11.99 -16.08
N PRO A 358 18.48 13.25 -16.39
CA PRO A 358 17.45 13.97 -15.64
C PRO A 358 16.10 13.28 -15.83
N GLU A 359 15.32 13.20 -14.77
CA GLU A 359 13.90 12.92 -14.90
C GLU A 359 13.28 13.97 -15.82
N PRO A 360 12.31 13.61 -16.69
CA PRO A 360 11.62 14.62 -17.48
C PRO A 360 11.03 15.66 -16.52
N PRO A 361 11.19 16.97 -16.81
CA PRO A 361 10.73 18.03 -15.93
C PRO A 361 9.22 17.91 -15.76
N GLN A 362 8.78 17.68 -14.52
CA GLN A 362 7.36 17.77 -14.21
C GLN A 362 6.99 19.26 -14.20
N ILE A 363 6.30 19.69 -15.24
CA ILE A 363 5.85 21.07 -15.39
C ILE A 363 4.72 21.30 -14.38
N ALA A 364 5.01 22.08 -13.35
CA ALA A 364 4.01 22.57 -12.40
C ALA A 364 3.59 23.99 -12.78
N ILE A 365 2.30 24.28 -12.73
CA ILE A 365 1.75 25.63 -12.88
C ILE A 365 2.25 26.51 -11.71
N LYS A 366 2.26 25.96 -10.50
CA LYS A 366 2.76 26.58 -9.28
C LYS A 366 3.37 25.52 -8.37
N LYS A 367 4.43 25.86 -7.65
CA LYS A 367 5.13 24.94 -6.73
C LYS A 367 5.69 25.71 -5.54
N ASN A 368 5.65 25.08 -4.36
CA ASN A 368 6.38 25.50 -3.17
C ASN A 368 7.04 24.29 -2.49
N ALA A 369 7.50 24.42 -1.24
CA ALA A 369 8.18 23.34 -0.53
C ALA A 369 7.25 22.14 -0.19
N GLY A 370 5.96 22.38 0.04
CA GLY A 370 5.02 21.36 0.50
C GLY A 370 4.11 20.77 -0.57
N ALA A 371 3.88 21.49 -1.68
CA ALA A 371 2.93 21.05 -2.71
C ALA A 371 3.21 21.66 -4.08
N SER A 372 2.58 21.11 -5.11
CA SER A 372 2.56 21.64 -6.47
C SER A 372 1.17 21.57 -7.10
N LEU A 373 0.88 22.53 -7.97
CA LEU A 373 -0.28 22.58 -8.84
C LEU A 373 0.14 22.14 -10.23
N LYS A 374 -0.44 21.05 -10.74
CA LYS A 374 -0.14 20.47 -12.06
C LYS A 374 -1.36 20.56 -12.98
N ASP A 375 -1.13 20.71 -14.27
CA ASP A 375 -2.16 20.59 -15.28
C ASP A 375 -2.33 19.10 -15.66
N LEU A 376 -3.54 18.58 -15.52
CA LEU A 376 -3.90 17.24 -16.00
C LEU A 376 -4.49 17.25 -17.43
N GLY A 377 -4.58 18.42 -18.06
CA GLY A 377 -5.27 18.60 -19.32
C GLY A 377 -6.80 18.69 -19.16
N ASP A 378 -7.49 19.01 -20.25
CA ASP A 378 -8.95 19.15 -20.31
C ASP A 378 -9.52 20.15 -19.27
N GLY A 379 -8.74 21.17 -18.89
CA GLY A 379 -9.15 22.15 -17.88
C GLY A 379 -9.22 21.62 -16.44
N VAL A 380 -8.58 20.51 -16.14
CA VAL A 380 -8.48 19.92 -14.80
C VAL A 380 -7.07 20.14 -14.23
N VAL A 381 -7.00 20.63 -13.00
CA VAL A 381 -5.71 20.78 -12.29
C VAL A 381 -5.63 19.80 -11.12
N CYS A 382 -4.39 19.43 -10.76
CA CYS A 382 -4.10 18.54 -9.63
C CYS A 382 -3.26 19.25 -8.59
N VAL A 383 -3.71 19.22 -7.34
CA VAL A 383 -2.91 19.56 -6.17
C VAL A 383 -2.19 18.31 -5.72
N GLU A 384 -0.87 18.32 -5.76
CA GLU A 384 -0.01 17.21 -5.37
C GLU A 384 0.85 17.60 -4.17
N PHE A 385 0.72 16.89 -3.05
CA PHE A 385 1.54 17.09 -1.86
C PHE A 385 2.87 16.36 -2.01
N HIS A 386 3.95 16.94 -1.49
CA HIS A 386 5.28 16.33 -1.52
C HIS A 386 6.15 16.69 -0.30
N SER A 387 5.55 17.18 0.78
CA SER A 387 6.20 17.29 2.07
C SER A 387 6.50 15.91 2.66
N LYS A 388 7.36 15.84 3.68
CA LYS A 388 7.64 14.57 4.37
C LYS A 388 6.34 13.95 4.91
N MET A 389 6.05 12.69 4.55
CA MET A 389 4.78 11.99 4.84
C MET A 389 3.53 12.70 4.30
N ASN A 390 3.69 13.64 3.39
CA ASN A 390 2.62 14.52 2.90
C ASN A 390 1.87 15.22 4.05
N ALA A 391 2.62 15.63 5.08
CA ALA A 391 2.08 16.40 6.17
C ALA A 391 1.59 17.77 5.66
N LEU A 392 0.41 18.17 6.11
CA LEU A 392 -0.26 19.39 5.67
C LEU A 392 0.19 20.58 6.53
N GLY A 393 0.74 21.57 5.88
CA GLY A 393 1.12 22.83 6.45
C GLY A 393 0.67 23.98 5.53
N GLU A 394 1.06 25.21 5.86
CA GLU A 394 0.70 26.41 5.10
C GLU A 394 1.01 26.34 3.60
N ASP A 395 2.12 25.71 3.24
CA ASP A 395 2.53 25.49 1.85
C ASP A 395 1.48 24.69 1.07
N ALA A 396 0.99 23.58 1.64
CA ALA A 396 -0.03 22.75 1.02
C ALA A 396 -1.36 23.51 0.90
N LEU A 397 -1.79 24.19 1.98
CA LEU A 397 -3.02 24.99 1.96
C LEU A 397 -2.93 26.12 0.92
N GLY A 398 -1.77 26.78 0.77
CA GLY A 398 -1.55 27.81 -0.24
C GLY A 398 -1.67 27.33 -1.68
N ILE A 399 -1.28 26.07 -1.98
CA ILE A 399 -1.49 25.46 -3.31
C ILE A 399 -2.95 25.05 -3.52
N ILE A 400 -3.65 24.58 -2.49
CA ILE A 400 -5.10 24.31 -2.58
C ILE A 400 -5.86 25.61 -2.95
N HIS A 401 -5.58 26.73 -2.28
CA HIS A 401 -6.18 28.03 -2.63
C HIS A 401 -5.83 28.46 -4.05
N ALA A 402 -4.57 28.27 -4.49
CA ALA A 402 -4.19 28.56 -5.87
C ALA A 402 -4.96 27.73 -6.90
N ALA A 403 -5.32 26.48 -6.57
CA ALA A 403 -6.18 25.65 -7.41
C ALA A 403 -7.63 26.14 -7.42
N LEU A 404 -8.17 26.51 -6.26
CA LEU A 404 -9.52 27.07 -6.13
C LEU A 404 -9.68 28.38 -6.92
N ASP A 405 -8.66 29.24 -6.92
CA ASP A 405 -8.64 30.52 -7.62
C ASP A 405 -8.29 30.43 -9.11
N SER A 406 -7.84 29.25 -9.61
CA SER A 406 -7.44 29.05 -11.01
C SER A 406 -8.63 29.08 -11.97
N ASP A 407 -8.36 29.25 -13.26
CA ASP A 407 -9.38 29.19 -14.33
C ASP A 407 -9.78 27.74 -14.70
N SER A 408 -9.35 26.75 -13.93
CA SER A 408 -9.72 25.35 -14.16
C SER A 408 -11.21 25.12 -13.98
N GLN A 409 -11.76 24.13 -14.69
CA GLN A 409 -13.17 23.74 -14.54
C GLN A 409 -13.40 22.68 -13.45
N ALA A 410 -12.34 21.99 -13.01
CA ALA A 410 -12.38 21.03 -11.92
C ALA A 410 -10.99 20.86 -11.26
N ILE A 411 -10.97 20.35 -10.03
CA ILE A 411 -9.77 20.16 -9.23
C ILE A 411 -9.70 18.71 -8.75
N VAL A 412 -8.53 18.12 -8.86
CA VAL A 412 -8.15 16.85 -8.21
C VAL A 412 -7.19 17.17 -7.07
N ILE A 413 -7.35 16.55 -5.91
CA ILE A 413 -6.37 16.54 -4.83
C ILE A 413 -5.84 15.13 -4.71
N GLY A 414 -4.56 14.89 -5.09
CA GLY A 414 -3.99 13.55 -5.13
C GLY A 414 -2.50 13.56 -5.39
N ASN A 415 -1.82 12.48 -5.09
CA ASN A 415 -0.37 12.36 -5.11
C ASN A 415 0.12 11.10 -5.82
N HIS A 416 1.43 11.06 -6.09
CA HIS A 416 2.17 9.89 -6.52
C HIS A 416 3.17 9.39 -5.45
N GLY A 417 2.97 9.70 -4.18
CA GLY A 417 3.85 9.31 -3.09
C GLY A 417 3.46 7.98 -2.42
N ALA A 418 4.04 7.72 -1.27
CA ALA A 418 3.73 6.51 -0.49
C ALA A 418 2.35 6.57 0.18
N ASN A 419 1.83 7.77 0.47
CA ASN A 419 0.57 7.99 1.17
C ASN A 419 -0.12 9.25 0.62
N PHE A 420 -1.44 9.33 0.81
CA PHE A 420 -2.17 10.55 0.50
C PHE A 420 -1.75 11.68 1.46
N SER A 421 -1.90 11.48 2.76
CA SER A 421 -1.42 12.42 3.80
C SER A 421 -1.48 11.78 5.18
N ALA A 422 -0.47 12.02 6.01
CA ALA A 422 -0.47 11.65 7.43
C ALA A 422 -1.15 12.71 8.34
N GLY A 423 -1.73 13.76 7.75
CA GLY A 423 -2.39 14.84 8.48
C GLY A 423 -1.50 16.03 8.79
N ALA A 424 -1.81 16.78 9.83
CA ALA A 424 -1.07 17.97 10.24
C ALA A 424 0.35 17.65 10.74
N ASN A 425 1.23 18.65 10.68
CA ASN A 425 2.59 18.53 11.22
C ASN A 425 2.59 18.58 12.75
N LEU A 426 2.55 17.40 13.39
CA LEU A 426 2.52 17.28 14.86
C LEU A 426 3.71 17.93 15.57
N LEU A 427 4.88 18.02 14.92
CA LEU A 427 6.04 18.67 15.52
C LEU A 427 5.80 20.18 15.67
N GLN A 428 5.22 20.82 14.64
CA GLN A 428 4.87 22.24 14.73
C GLN A 428 3.82 22.51 15.80
N VAL A 429 2.77 21.64 15.88
CA VAL A 429 1.76 21.74 16.94
C VAL A 429 2.40 21.62 18.34
N LEU A 430 3.32 20.66 18.51
CA LEU A 430 4.00 20.46 19.80
C LEU A 430 4.86 21.67 20.17
N LEU A 431 5.66 22.19 19.25
CA LEU A 431 6.54 23.33 19.51
C LEU A 431 5.73 24.59 19.86
N ALA A 432 4.71 24.92 19.05
CA ALA A 432 3.83 26.05 19.33
C ALA A 432 3.12 25.93 20.69
N ALA A 433 2.69 24.73 21.08
CA ALA A 433 2.07 24.48 22.38
C ALA A 433 3.07 24.58 23.55
N GLN A 434 4.34 24.18 23.37
CA GLN A 434 5.40 24.29 24.38
C GLN A 434 5.89 25.73 24.57
N ASP A 435 5.90 26.49 23.47
CA ASP A 435 6.30 27.91 23.46
C ASP A 435 5.11 28.83 23.81
N GLU A 436 3.94 28.26 24.12
CA GLU A 436 2.70 28.99 24.48
C GLU A 436 2.21 29.95 23.38
N GLU A 437 2.51 29.66 22.11
CA GLU A 437 2.12 30.47 20.93
C GLU A 437 0.66 30.21 20.52
N TRP A 438 -0.26 30.44 21.46
CA TRP A 438 -1.69 30.09 21.30
C TRP A 438 -2.36 30.83 20.14
N ASP A 439 -2.04 32.11 19.92
CA ASP A 439 -2.60 32.90 18.83
C ASP A 439 -2.13 32.43 17.45
N GLU A 440 -0.92 31.90 17.36
CA GLU A 440 -0.40 31.30 16.12
C GLU A 440 -1.10 29.98 15.83
N LEU A 441 -1.22 29.13 16.85
CA LEU A 441 -1.90 27.85 16.74
C LEU A 441 -3.39 28.01 16.40
N ASP A 442 -4.08 28.99 17.03
CA ASP A 442 -5.48 29.32 16.72
C ASP A 442 -5.64 29.72 15.25
N ARG A 443 -4.79 30.65 14.77
CA ARG A 443 -4.80 31.07 13.36
C ARG A 443 -4.51 29.94 12.38
N ALA A 444 -3.58 29.04 12.72
CA ALA A 444 -3.25 27.90 11.87
C ALA A 444 -4.43 26.93 11.73
N ILE A 445 -5.15 26.65 12.84
CA ILE A 445 -6.34 25.80 12.84
C ILE A 445 -7.47 26.47 12.05
N ASP A 446 -7.74 27.76 12.33
CA ASP A 446 -8.76 28.53 11.60
C ASP A 446 -8.50 28.52 10.09
N ARG A 447 -7.26 28.76 9.67
CA ARG A 447 -6.88 28.71 8.25
C ARG A 447 -7.15 27.36 7.63
N PHE A 448 -6.91 26.26 8.34
CA PHE A 448 -7.21 24.93 7.84
C PHE A 448 -8.73 24.72 7.74
N GLN A 449 -9.50 25.14 8.75
CA GLN A 449 -10.97 25.12 8.72
C GLN A 449 -11.51 25.86 7.51
N GLN A 450 -11.05 27.11 7.28
CA GLN A 450 -11.47 27.94 6.15
C GLN A 450 -11.08 27.31 4.80
N THR A 451 -9.90 26.67 4.71
CA THR A 451 -9.49 25.96 3.50
C THR A 451 -10.42 24.78 3.20
N ASN A 452 -10.79 24.00 4.22
CA ASN A 452 -11.73 22.90 4.06
C ASN A 452 -13.14 23.38 3.69
N LEU A 453 -13.61 24.49 4.25
CA LEU A 453 -14.85 25.14 3.83
C LEU A 453 -14.76 25.62 2.38
N ALA A 454 -13.63 26.21 1.97
CA ALA A 454 -13.42 26.64 0.59
C ALA A 454 -13.44 25.46 -0.40
N ILE A 455 -12.89 24.30 -0.03
CA ILE A 455 -13.02 23.05 -0.79
C ILE A 455 -14.50 22.66 -0.91
N LYS A 456 -15.22 22.60 0.21
CA LYS A 456 -16.63 22.14 0.28
C LYS A 456 -17.56 23.02 -0.55
N TYR A 457 -17.38 24.34 -0.46
CA TYR A 457 -18.25 25.34 -1.12
C TYR A 457 -17.64 25.89 -2.41
N SER A 458 -16.62 25.24 -2.96
CA SER A 458 -15.99 25.62 -4.22
C SER A 458 -17.02 25.76 -5.35
N ALA A 459 -16.87 26.79 -6.19
CA ALA A 459 -17.71 26.97 -7.39
C ALA A 459 -17.47 25.90 -8.46
N LYS A 460 -16.42 25.11 -8.33
CA LYS A 460 -16.07 24.00 -9.22
C LYS A 460 -15.88 22.71 -8.42
N PRO A 461 -16.14 21.52 -9.03
CA PRO A 461 -16.00 20.26 -8.29
C PRO A 461 -14.55 20.00 -7.87
N VAL A 462 -14.38 19.55 -6.63
CA VAL A 462 -13.11 19.12 -6.07
C VAL A 462 -13.20 17.62 -5.77
N VAL A 463 -12.37 16.81 -6.42
CA VAL A 463 -12.31 15.37 -6.22
C VAL A 463 -11.03 15.00 -5.47
N ALA A 464 -11.16 14.43 -4.28
CA ALA A 464 -10.02 13.85 -3.59
C ALA A 464 -9.72 12.44 -4.12
N ALA A 465 -8.43 12.13 -4.30
CA ALA A 465 -7.94 10.82 -4.74
C ALA A 465 -7.11 10.14 -3.62
N PRO A 466 -7.74 9.77 -2.47
CA PRO A 466 -7.00 9.22 -1.33
C PRO A 466 -6.56 7.78 -1.58
N PHE A 467 -5.35 7.45 -1.06
CA PHE A 467 -4.76 6.12 -1.12
C PHE A 467 -3.85 5.88 0.08
N ASN A 468 -3.59 4.62 0.41
CA ASN A 468 -2.83 4.22 1.58
C ASN A 468 -3.27 5.03 2.81
N LEU A 469 -2.38 5.75 3.48
CA LEU A 469 -2.73 6.55 4.65
C LEU A 469 -3.36 7.90 4.22
N ALA A 470 -4.59 8.14 4.66
CA ALA A 470 -5.29 9.42 4.61
C ALA A 470 -5.82 9.73 6.01
N LEU A 471 -4.97 10.27 6.87
CA LEU A 471 -5.21 10.36 8.31
C LEU A 471 -5.33 11.82 8.78
N GLY A 472 -6.11 12.04 9.84
CA GLY A 472 -6.26 13.34 10.47
C GLY A 472 -6.68 14.42 9.47
N GLY A 473 -5.92 15.50 9.35
CA GLY A 473 -6.16 16.57 8.37
C GLY A 473 -6.27 16.09 6.92
N GLY A 474 -5.58 14.98 6.55
CA GLY A 474 -5.76 14.33 5.25
C GLY A 474 -7.15 13.73 5.08
N ALA A 475 -7.69 13.10 6.12
CA ALA A 475 -9.06 12.62 6.14
C ALA A 475 -10.05 13.81 6.07
N GLU A 476 -9.77 14.91 6.77
CA GLU A 476 -10.63 16.11 6.76
C GLU A 476 -10.73 16.72 5.35
N ILE A 477 -9.65 16.75 4.56
CA ILE A 477 -9.70 17.15 3.14
C ILE A 477 -10.63 16.24 2.34
N VAL A 478 -10.51 14.91 2.51
CA VAL A 478 -11.37 13.93 1.84
C VAL A 478 -12.85 14.15 2.20
N LEU A 479 -13.13 14.39 3.48
CA LEU A 479 -14.47 14.59 3.99
C LEU A 479 -15.14 15.86 3.43
N HIS A 480 -14.36 16.91 3.15
CA HIS A 480 -14.86 18.17 2.59
C HIS A 480 -14.91 18.22 1.07
N SER A 481 -14.28 17.27 0.38
CA SER A 481 -14.28 17.21 -1.09
C SER A 481 -15.68 16.89 -1.65
N THR A 482 -15.96 17.39 -2.86
CA THR A 482 -17.23 17.12 -3.57
C THR A 482 -17.48 15.63 -3.70
N ARG A 483 -16.41 14.88 -4.04
CA ARG A 483 -16.37 13.43 -4.16
C ARG A 483 -14.99 12.91 -3.76
N ALA A 484 -14.95 11.64 -3.40
CA ALA A 484 -13.72 10.87 -3.32
C ALA A 484 -13.68 9.81 -4.43
N GLN A 485 -12.55 9.74 -5.14
CA GLN A 485 -12.14 8.61 -5.95
C GLN A 485 -11.07 7.88 -5.14
N ALA A 486 -11.46 6.88 -4.36
CA ALA A 486 -10.58 6.23 -3.40
C ALA A 486 -9.81 5.07 -4.01
N SER A 487 -8.53 4.92 -3.70
CA SER A 487 -7.83 3.66 -3.98
C SER A 487 -8.43 2.51 -3.17
N ALA A 488 -8.50 1.32 -3.73
CA ALA A 488 -8.99 0.14 -3.03
C ALA A 488 -8.23 -0.12 -1.71
N GLU A 489 -6.90 0.10 -1.70
CA GLU A 489 -6.09 0.12 -0.48
C GLU A 489 -6.09 1.54 0.10
N LEU A 490 -7.03 1.78 1.02
CA LEU A 490 -7.19 3.06 1.70
C LEU A 490 -7.36 2.85 3.21
N TYR A 491 -6.52 3.49 3.98
CA TYR A 491 -6.57 3.57 5.44
C TYR A 491 -6.97 4.98 5.84
N LEU A 492 -8.28 5.23 5.84
CA LEU A 492 -8.88 6.55 6.08
C LEU A 492 -9.36 6.65 7.53
N GLY A 493 -8.98 7.69 8.23
CA GLY A 493 -9.41 7.84 9.63
C GLY A 493 -9.06 9.18 10.27
N LEU A 494 -9.89 9.58 11.21
CA LEU A 494 -9.65 10.68 12.15
C LEU A 494 -8.96 10.07 13.38
N VAL A 495 -7.66 10.29 13.50
CA VAL A 495 -6.78 9.58 14.45
C VAL A 495 -6.24 10.46 15.58
N GLU A 496 -6.73 11.69 15.68
CA GLU A 496 -6.25 12.73 16.59
C GLU A 496 -6.29 12.30 18.06
N VAL A 497 -7.27 11.49 18.45
CA VAL A 497 -7.40 10.97 19.83
C VAL A 497 -6.18 10.14 20.23
N GLY A 498 -5.56 9.45 19.27
CA GLY A 498 -4.32 8.70 19.50
C GLY A 498 -3.13 9.54 19.95
N VAL A 499 -3.17 10.85 19.70
CA VAL A 499 -2.16 11.83 20.12
C VAL A 499 -2.70 12.83 21.14
N GLY A 500 -3.85 12.56 21.73
CA GLY A 500 -4.43 13.37 22.81
C GLY A 500 -5.27 14.57 22.35
N LEU A 501 -5.65 14.60 21.08
CA LEU A 501 -6.40 15.70 20.45
C LEU A 501 -7.76 15.18 19.95
N ILE A 502 -8.59 16.08 19.42
CA ILE A 502 -9.74 15.77 18.57
C ILE A 502 -9.50 16.36 17.20
N PRO A 503 -10.25 15.96 16.14
CA PRO A 503 -10.20 16.65 14.84
C PRO A 503 -10.43 18.15 15.01
N GLY A 504 -9.61 18.96 14.35
CA GLY A 504 -9.65 20.41 14.52
C GLY A 504 -10.03 21.21 13.27
N ALA A 505 -10.06 20.54 12.10
CA ALA A 505 -10.30 21.21 10.83
C ALA A 505 -11.65 20.81 10.16
N GLY A 506 -12.64 20.45 10.99
CA GLY A 506 -14.00 20.14 10.55
C GLY A 506 -14.33 18.64 10.49
N GLY A 507 -13.43 17.77 10.96
CA GLY A 507 -13.64 16.32 10.96
C GLY A 507 -14.81 15.89 11.85
N CYS A 508 -14.97 16.49 13.03
CA CYS A 508 -16.10 16.21 13.93
C CYS A 508 -17.43 16.56 13.28
N LYS A 509 -17.56 17.77 12.69
CA LYS A 509 -18.79 18.19 12.04
C LYS A 509 -19.13 17.35 10.80
N GLU A 510 -18.13 17.00 9.97
CA GLU A 510 -18.38 16.18 8.79
C GLU A 510 -18.83 14.77 9.15
N MET A 511 -18.24 14.17 10.18
CA MET A 511 -18.70 12.87 10.68
C MET A 511 -20.07 12.96 11.34
N LEU A 512 -20.38 14.05 12.02
CA LEU A 512 -21.73 14.29 12.56
C LEU A 512 -22.78 14.36 11.45
N ILE A 513 -22.50 15.06 10.34
CA ILE A 513 -23.36 15.12 9.16
C ILE A 513 -23.57 13.73 8.53
N ARG A 514 -22.50 12.94 8.42
CA ARG A 514 -22.50 11.62 7.75
C ARG A 514 -23.13 10.53 8.62
N ASN A 515 -22.76 10.50 9.91
CA ASN A 515 -23.08 9.45 10.85
C ASN A 515 -23.38 9.97 12.27
N PRO A 516 -24.49 10.69 12.48
CA PRO A 516 -24.76 11.34 13.76
C PRO A 516 -24.88 10.36 14.93
N GLN A 517 -25.17 9.07 14.67
CA GLN A 517 -25.31 8.05 15.71
C GLN A 517 -23.99 7.42 16.16
N THR A 518 -23.00 7.35 15.29
CA THR A 518 -21.73 6.64 15.51
C THR A 518 -20.50 7.53 15.43
N ALA A 519 -20.64 8.81 15.05
CA ALA A 519 -19.52 9.75 14.95
C ALA A 519 -18.66 9.80 16.21
N PHE A 520 -19.29 9.84 17.39
CA PHE A 520 -18.62 9.84 18.69
C PHE A 520 -17.72 8.60 18.88
N GLU A 521 -18.25 7.43 18.52
CA GLU A 521 -17.51 6.17 18.68
C GLU A 521 -16.39 6.04 17.64
N ILE A 522 -16.66 6.44 16.39
CA ILE A 522 -15.67 6.38 15.31
C ILE A 522 -14.46 7.28 15.64
N ILE A 523 -14.71 8.52 16.03
CA ILE A 523 -13.65 9.48 16.37
C ILE A 523 -12.99 9.10 17.69
N GLY A 524 -13.78 8.81 18.74
CA GLY A 524 -13.29 8.53 20.08
C GLY A 524 -12.37 7.31 20.17
N PHE A 525 -12.57 6.32 19.31
CA PHE A 525 -11.67 5.16 19.20
C PHE A 525 -10.69 5.25 18.04
N ALA A 526 -10.58 6.41 17.39
CA ALA A 526 -9.67 6.63 16.25
C ALA A 526 -9.78 5.50 15.19
N LYS A 527 -11.02 5.10 14.86
CA LYS A 527 -11.26 4.01 13.92
C LYS A 527 -10.72 4.38 12.56
N THR A 528 -9.87 3.52 12.01
CA THR A 528 -9.29 3.68 10.68
C THR A 528 -9.77 2.52 9.80
N SER A 529 -10.16 2.83 8.56
CA SER A 529 -10.55 1.79 7.61
C SER A 529 -9.37 0.89 7.24
N THR A 530 -9.69 -0.33 6.83
CA THR A 530 -8.72 -1.34 6.37
C THR A 530 -8.73 -1.52 4.84
N SER A 531 -9.61 -0.78 4.17
CA SER A 531 -9.77 -0.70 2.72
C SER A 531 -10.74 0.45 2.38
N ALA A 532 -10.85 0.83 1.10
CA ALA A 532 -11.89 1.75 0.68
C ALA A 532 -13.31 1.19 0.91
N ARG A 533 -13.50 -0.13 0.74
CA ARG A 533 -14.79 -0.77 1.02
C ARG A 533 -15.16 -0.66 2.50
N ASP A 534 -14.20 -0.87 3.39
CA ASP A 534 -14.40 -0.70 4.83
C ASP A 534 -14.66 0.78 5.21
N ALA A 535 -14.04 1.73 4.48
CA ALA A 535 -14.31 3.17 4.67
C ALA A 535 -15.77 3.54 4.35
N PHE A 536 -16.42 2.86 3.39
CA PHE A 536 -17.88 2.97 3.18
C PHE A 536 -18.67 2.40 4.37
N ASN A 537 -18.28 1.23 4.87
CA ASN A 537 -18.98 0.57 5.98
C ASN A 537 -18.89 1.39 7.28
N ILE A 538 -17.76 2.04 7.54
CA ILE A 538 -17.57 2.96 8.67
C ILE A 538 -18.35 4.27 8.46
N GLY A 539 -18.52 4.69 7.20
CA GLY A 539 -19.23 5.93 6.82
C GLY A 539 -18.30 7.13 6.62
N TYR A 540 -17.01 6.91 6.44
CA TYR A 540 -16.09 7.94 5.95
C TYR A 540 -16.34 8.27 4.48
N LEU A 541 -16.58 7.26 3.65
CA LEU A 541 -16.98 7.45 2.25
C LEU A 541 -18.49 7.41 2.11
N ARG A 542 -19.01 8.19 1.16
CA ARG A 542 -20.46 8.31 0.87
C ARG A 542 -20.84 7.33 -0.24
N PRO A 543 -22.09 6.87 -0.34
CA PRO A 543 -22.53 5.93 -1.38
C PRO A 543 -22.22 6.35 -2.82
N GLN A 544 -22.07 7.67 -3.06
CA GLN A 544 -21.75 8.23 -4.35
C GLN A 544 -20.26 8.37 -4.63
N ASP A 545 -19.38 8.15 -3.66
CA ASP A 545 -17.93 8.11 -3.86
C ASP A 545 -17.56 6.83 -4.62
N ALA A 546 -16.38 6.79 -5.25
CA ALA A 546 -15.97 5.69 -6.12
C ALA A 546 -14.66 5.05 -5.68
N ILE A 547 -14.40 3.83 -6.17
CA ILE A 547 -13.17 3.08 -5.89
C ILE A 547 -12.41 2.83 -7.19
N SER A 548 -11.11 3.17 -7.21
CA SER A 548 -10.15 2.70 -8.18
C SER A 548 -9.45 1.46 -7.64
N MET A 549 -9.62 0.34 -8.32
CA MET A 549 -8.92 -0.90 -7.95
C MET A 549 -7.43 -0.80 -8.27
N ASN A 550 -7.07 -0.16 -9.40
CA ASN A 550 -5.70 0.03 -9.83
C ASN A 550 -5.14 1.37 -9.32
N PRO A 551 -4.12 1.36 -8.45
CA PRO A 551 -3.53 2.58 -7.93
C PRO A 551 -2.87 3.44 -9.02
N ASP A 552 -2.36 2.85 -10.10
CA ASP A 552 -1.73 3.58 -11.21
C ASP A 552 -2.74 4.40 -12.03
N LEU A 553 -4.03 4.02 -11.99
CA LEU A 553 -5.12 4.73 -12.68
C LEU A 553 -5.86 5.72 -11.76
N LEU A 554 -5.50 5.82 -10.49
CA LEU A 554 -6.26 6.59 -9.49
C LEU A 554 -6.45 8.07 -9.88
N ILE A 555 -5.39 8.74 -10.31
CA ILE A 555 -5.45 10.17 -10.70
C ILE A 555 -6.26 10.36 -11.99
N GLU A 556 -6.12 9.43 -12.96
CA GLU A 556 -6.88 9.47 -14.21
C GLU A 556 -8.39 9.22 -13.96
N ASP A 557 -8.72 8.27 -13.09
CA ASP A 557 -10.09 8.01 -12.67
C ASP A 557 -10.69 9.22 -11.92
N ALA A 558 -9.90 9.84 -11.04
CA ALA A 558 -10.30 11.05 -10.33
C ALA A 558 -10.53 12.23 -11.29
N LYS A 559 -9.65 12.42 -12.30
CA LYS A 559 -9.84 13.39 -13.37
C LYS A 559 -11.14 13.12 -14.14
N SER A 560 -11.37 11.87 -14.52
CA SER A 560 -12.58 11.46 -15.26
C SER A 560 -13.85 11.74 -14.44
N LEU A 561 -13.84 11.42 -13.14
CA LEU A 561 -14.95 11.73 -12.23
C LEU A 561 -15.15 13.25 -12.10
N ALA A 562 -14.07 14.02 -11.94
CA ALA A 562 -14.13 15.47 -11.84
C ALA A 562 -14.79 16.11 -13.09
N LEU A 563 -14.39 15.66 -14.29
CA LEU A 563 -14.99 16.10 -15.56
C LEU A 563 -16.48 15.73 -15.67
N GLN A 564 -16.88 14.55 -15.23
CA GLN A 564 -18.30 14.16 -15.21
C GLN A 564 -19.14 15.09 -14.33
N LEU A 565 -18.58 15.50 -13.19
CA LEU A 565 -19.27 16.37 -12.25
C LEU A 565 -19.49 17.79 -12.81
N THR A 566 -18.62 18.32 -13.68
CA THR A 566 -18.73 19.69 -14.19
C THR A 566 -20.04 19.96 -14.91
N ARG A 567 -20.67 18.94 -15.52
CA ARG A 567 -21.85 19.10 -16.38
C ARG A 567 -23.09 19.70 -15.68
N ASN A 568 -23.25 19.40 -14.39
CA ASN A 568 -24.41 19.85 -13.60
C ASN A 568 -23.99 20.22 -12.18
N TYR A 569 -22.77 20.72 -12.00
CA TYR A 569 -22.25 21.04 -10.70
C TYR A 569 -22.90 22.30 -10.13
N ALA A 570 -23.31 22.19 -8.88
CA ALA A 570 -23.63 23.33 -8.04
C ALA A 570 -23.01 23.09 -6.66
N PRO A 571 -22.37 24.09 -6.07
CA PRO A 571 -21.85 23.98 -4.72
C PRO A 571 -23.00 23.70 -3.73
N PRO A 572 -22.73 22.93 -2.65
CA PRO A 572 -23.75 22.71 -1.63
C PRO A 572 -24.13 24.03 -0.94
N VAL A 573 -25.32 24.08 -0.37
CA VAL A 573 -25.79 25.23 0.41
C VAL A 573 -25.62 24.90 1.90
N PRO A 574 -25.08 25.82 2.74
CA PRO A 574 -25.02 25.62 4.18
C PRO A 574 -26.40 25.36 4.78
N ILE A 575 -26.51 24.32 5.59
CA ILE A 575 -27.72 23.95 6.31
C ILE A 575 -27.42 23.77 7.79
N PRO A 576 -28.38 24.05 8.70
CA PRO A 576 -28.22 23.70 10.12
C PRO A 576 -28.00 22.19 10.30
N ILE A 577 -27.09 21.83 11.19
CA ILE A 577 -26.66 20.46 11.45
C ILE A 577 -27.34 19.98 12.74
N ALA A 578 -27.99 18.83 12.67
CA ALA A 578 -28.55 18.16 13.84
C ALA A 578 -27.39 17.60 14.72
N THR A 579 -27.42 17.90 16.00
CA THR A 579 -26.36 17.54 16.93
C THR A 579 -26.61 16.19 17.60
N ALA A 580 -25.56 15.58 18.15
CA ALA A 580 -25.65 14.31 18.86
C ALA A 580 -26.16 14.50 20.32
N ASN A 581 -26.72 13.42 20.89
CA ASN A 581 -27.22 13.44 22.27
C ASN A 581 -26.03 13.39 23.26
N ARG A 582 -25.83 14.50 23.99
CA ARG A 582 -24.72 14.66 24.95
C ARG A 582 -24.76 13.65 26.09
N GLU A 583 -25.95 13.40 26.65
CA GLU A 583 -26.06 12.50 27.81
C GLU A 583 -25.77 11.04 27.45
N ARG A 584 -26.13 10.63 26.23
CA ARG A 584 -25.74 9.32 25.69
C ARG A 584 -24.22 9.18 25.58
N MET A 585 -23.53 10.22 25.09
CA MET A 585 -22.07 10.21 24.97
C MET A 585 -21.38 10.20 26.33
N LYS A 586 -21.85 10.98 27.30
CA LYS A 586 -21.35 10.97 28.68
C LYS A 586 -21.54 9.60 29.33
N LEU A 587 -22.69 8.96 29.15
CA LEU A 587 -22.92 7.61 29.63
C LEU A 587 -21.94 6.61 29.02
N ALA A 588 -21.64 6.72 27.72
CA ALA A 588 -20.65 5.87 27.05
C ALA A 588 -19.25 6.07 27.63
N ILE A 589 -18.83 7.32 27.89
CA ILE A 589 -17.56 7.65 28.55
C ILE A 589 -17.51 7.01 29.95
N TYR A 590 -18.58 7.19 30.73
CA TYR A 590 -18.67 6.62 32.08
C TYR A 590 -18.53 5.09 32.07
N ILE A 591 -19.27 4.41 31.20
CA ILE A 591 -19.19 2.94 31.06
C ILE A 591 -17.78 2.51 30.65
N ALA A 592 -17.19 3.18 29.66
CA ALA A 592 -15.85 2.85 29.20
C ALA A 592 -14.78 3.08 30.28
N SER A 593 -14.94 4.13 31.11
CA SER A 593 -14.05 4.41 32.25
C SER A 593 -14.20 3.37 33.35
N GLN A 594 -15.45 2.99 33.73
CA GLN A 594 -15.69 1.97 34.74
C GLN A 594 -15.22 0.58 34.32
N GLY A 595 -15.24 0.29 33.00
CA GLY A 595 -14.73 -0.95 32.41
C GLY A 595 -13.23 -0.95 32.15
N GLU A 596 -12.51 0.13 32.49
CA GLU A 596 -11.07 0.31 32.24
C GLU A 596 -10.68 0.16 30.76
N PHE A 597 -11.64 0.41 29.84
CA PHE A 597 -11.39 0.37 28.40
C PHE A 597 -10.66 1.62 27.88
N ILE A 598 -10.75 2.71 28.63
CA ILE A 598 -10.12 4.00 28.32
C ILE A 598 -9.33 4.51 29.54
N SER A 599 -8.27 5.30 29.30
CA SER A 599 -7.51 5.95 30.37
C SER A 599 -8.29 7.14 30.96
N PRO A 600 -7.92 7.64 32.14
CA PRO A 600 -8.50 8.87 32.69
C PRO A 600 -8.40 10.05 31.72
N TYR A 601 -7.30 10.15 30.97
CA TYR A 601 -7.12 11.22 30.01
C TYR A 601 -7.96 11.03 28.74
N ASP A 602 -8.18 9.79 28.28
CA ASP A 602 -9.12 9.50 27.19
C ASP A 602 -10.55 9.95 27.54
N ALA A 603 -10.94 9.87 28.82
CA ALA A 603 -12.23 10.38 29.28
C ALA A 603 -12.31 11.91 29.14
N VAL A 604 -11.24 12.65 29.45
CA VAL A 604 -11.17 14.11 29.22
C VAL A 604 -11.33 14.46 27.76
N ILE A 605 -10.63 13.74 26.86
CA ILE A 605 -10.76 13.92 25.40
C ILE A 605 -12.19 13.60 24.96
N GLY A 606 -12.78 12.52 25.46
CA GLY A 606 -14.16 12.12 25.19
C GLY A 606 -15.18 13.19 25.59
N GLU A 607 -15.01 13.85 26.74
CA GLU A 607 -15.87 14.94 27.18
C GLU A 607 -15.78 16.17 26.25
N LYS A 608 -14.57 16.52 25.77
CA LYS A 608 -14.38 17.57 24.78
C LYS A 608 -15.06 17.22 23.45
N LEU A 609 -14.88 15.99 22.97
CA LEU A 609 -15.55 15.49 21.78
C LEU A 609 -17.08 15.49 21.94
N ALA A 610 -17.61 15.06 23.08
CA ALA A 610 -19.04 15.09 23.36
C ALA A 610 -19.60 16.52 23.39
N HIS A 611 -18.84 17.48 23.90
CA HIS A 611 -19.19 18.89 23.85
C HIS A 611 -19.36 19.40 22.42
N VAL A 612 -18.39 19.13 21.54
CA VAL A 612 -18.41 19.52 20.13
C VAL A 612 -19.60 18.87 19.40
N LEU A 613 -19.70 17.54 19.45
CA LEU A 613 -20.73 16.81 18.70
C LEU A 613 -22.16 17.11 19.17
N SER A 614 -22.32 17.54 20.43
CA SER A 614 -23.62 18.00 20.96
C SER A 614 -23.91 19.47 20.67
N GLY A 615 -23.07 20.17 19.91
CA GLY A 615 -23.22 21.61 19.65
C GLY A 615 -23.31 22.42 20.94
N ALA A 616 -22.52 22.09 21.96
CA ALA A 616 -22.59 22.67 23.30
C ALA A 616 -23.99 22.54 23.98
N GLY A 617 -24.79 21.53 23.57
CA GLY A 617 -26.14 21.27 24.08
C GLY A 617 -27.27 21.86 23.22
N LYS A 618 -26.97 22.42 22.04
CA LYS A 618 -27.98 22.87 21.07
C LYS A 618 -28.51 21.66 20.27
N LEU A 619 -29.77 21.67 19.87
CA LEU A 619 -30.34 20.62 18.99
C LEU A 619 -29.93 20.78 17.53
N LEU A 620 -29.70 22.02 17.12
CA LEU A 620 -29.21 22.40 15.79
C LEU A 620 -28.06 23.40 15.96
N ALA A 621 -27.01 23.25 15.20
CA ALA A 621 -25.88 24.17 15.15
C ALA A 621 -25.55 24.53 13.70
N THR A 622 -24.98 25.69 13.47
CA THR A 622 -24.37 26.06 12.19
C THR A 622 -23.02 25.36 12.03
N GLU A 623 -22.52 25.26 10.80
CA GLU A 623 -21.16 24.75 10.59
C GLU A 623 -20.10 25.55 11.33
N GLN A 624 -20.23 26.89 11.32
CA GLN A 624 -19.25 27.76 11.98
C GLN A 624 -19.26 27.54 13.50
N GLU A 625 -20.42 27.42 14.13
CA GLU A 625 -20.47 27.11 15.57
C GLU A 625 -19.78 25.79 15.92
N LEU A 626 -19.95 24.76 15.10
CA LEU A 626 -19.27 23.46 15.32
C LEU A 626 -17.75 23.58 15.12
N LEU A 627 -17.31 24.33 14.12
CA LEU A 627 -15.88 24.60 13.88
C LEU A 627 -15.26 25.40 15.02
N ASP A 628 -15.97 26.38 15.56
CA ASP A 628 -15.51 27.17 16.71
C ASP A 628 -15.35 26.26 17.95
N PHE A 629 -16.30 25.34 18.22
CA PHE A 629 -16.19 24.38 19.30
C PHE A 629 -15.05 23.35 19.07
N GLU A 630 -14.84 22.92 17.84
CA GLU A 630 -13.68 22.06 17.50
C GLU A 630 -12.36 22.77 17.81
N ARG A 631 -12.21 24.01 17.36
CA ARG A 631 -11.01 24.82 17.54
C ARG A 631 -10.74 25.08 19.01
N GLU A 632 -11.74 25.53 19.78
CA GLU A 632 -11.63 25.75 21.24
C GLU A 632 -11.19 24.45 21.96
N ALA A 633 -11.83 23.33 21.65
CA ALA A 633 -11.53 22.04 22.26
C ALA A 633 -10.11 21.57 21.91
N PHE A 634 -9.69 21.72 20.65
CA PHE A 634 -8.36 21.38 20.18
C PHE A 634 -7.29 22.17 20.91
N LEU A 635 -7.41 23.50 20.97
CA LEU A 635 -6.49 24.40 21.68
C LEU A 635 -6.41 24.05 23.18
N SER A 636 -7.57 23.84 23.81
CA SER A 636 -7.65 23.43 25.21
C SER A 636 -6.91 22.11 25.50
N LEU A 637 -6.90 21.16 24.54
CA LEU A 637 -6.18 19.90 24.67
C LEU A 637 -4.68 20.07 24.38
N CYS A 638 -4.26 20.93 23.46
CA CYS A 638 -2.85 21.24 23.20
C CYS A 638 -2.12 21.77 24.45
N GLY A 639 -2.82 22.51 25.30
CA GLY A 639 -2.29 23.02 26.57
C GLY A 639 -2.11 21.95 27.67
N ARG A 640 -2.54 20.71 27.44
CA ARG A 640 -2.41 19.63 28.41
C ARG A 640 -1.09 18.90 28.27
N ILE A 641 -0.43 18.67 29.42
CA ILE A 641 0.84 17.95 29.43
C ILE A 641 0.71 16.52 28.89
N GLU A 642 -0.41 15.88 29.13
CA GLU A 642 -0.71 14.51 28.66
C GLU A 642 -0.75 14.47 27.12
N THR A 643 -1.34 15.47 26.45
CA THR A 643 -1.33 15.61 24.99
C THR A 643 0.09 15.81 24.48
N GLN A 644 0.86 16.72 25.07
CA GLN A 644 2.24 16.97 24.65
C GLN A 644 3.10 15.70 24.77
N GLN A 645 2.91 14.94 25.85
CA GLN A 645 3.57 13.64 26.02
C GLN A 645 3.16 12.62 24.96
N ARG A 646 1.86 12.54 24.59
CA ARG A 646 1.38 11.66 23.51
C ARG A 646 1.96 12.02 22.16
N ILE A 647 1.98 13.32 21.82
CA ILE A 647 2.58 13.80 20.56
C ILE A 647 4.08 13.48 20.53
N GLN A 648 4.82 13.78 21.62
CA GLN A 648 6.25 13.50 21.71
C GLN A 648 6.54 12.00 21.56
N HIS A 649 5.75 11.15 22.22
CA HIS A 649 5.88 9.70 22.12
C HIS A 649 5.62 9.20 20.70
N MET A 650 4.56 9.70 20.04
CA MET A 650 4.25 9.38 18.66
C MET A 650 5.39 9.76 17.71
N LEU A 651 5.93 10.97 17.84
CA LEU A 651 7.05 11.44 17.01
C LEU A 651 8.32 10.60 17.22
N LYS A 652 8.55 10.11 18.45
CA LYS A 652 9.73 9.31 18.79
C LYS A 652 9.60 7.85 18.40
N THR A 653 8.43 7.25 18.53
CA THR A 653 8.25 5.80 18.45
C THR A 653 7.34 5.34 17.30
N GLY A 654 6.56 6.24 16.71
CA GLY A 654 5.49 5.92 15.75
C GLY A 654 4.30 5.18 16.37
N LYS A 655 4.16 5.20 17.71
CA LYS A 655 3.09 4.48 18.43
C LYS A 655 2.32 5.43 19.34
N ALA A 656 1.02 5.16 19.51
CA ALA A 656 0.19 5.89 20.47
C ALA A 656 0.61 5.58 21.93
N LEU A 657 0.65 6.61 22.77
CA LEU A 657 0.80 6.49 24.23
C LEU A 657 -0.58 6.53 24.86
N ARG A 658 -0.81 5.69 25.86
CA ARG A 658 -1.97 5.77 26.75
C ARG A 658 -1.48 6.18 28.15
N ASN A 659 -1.78 7.40 28.55
CA ASN A 659 -1.42 7.99 29.85
C ASN A 659 -2.68 8.41 30.62
#